data_3c5833d8c895c8bb27d5c22c17ac4b8b
#
_entry.id   3c5833d8c895c8bb27d5c22c17ac4b8b
#
_cell.length_a   1.000
_cell.length_b   1.000
_cell.length_c   1.000
_cell.angle_alpha   90.00
_cell.angle_beta   90.00
_cell.angle_gamma   90.00
#
_symmetry.space_group_name_H-M   'P 1'
#
loop_
_entity.id
_entity.type
_entity.pdbx_description
1 polymer ?
#
loop_
_entity_poly.entity_id
_entity_poly.type
_entity_poly.pdbx_seq_one_letter_code
_entity_poly.pdbx_strand_id
1 'polypeptide(L)'
;MCTAFRDGFQSVYGARVFTKDFMPAVAAAREAGITHFEAGGGARFQSLYFYTNEDAFAMMDEFRRVAGPDANLQTLARGVNVVGLDSQPRDIIKLHAQLFKKHGMTTIRNFDALNDVNNLIDSGRAIHEAGLKHEVTVTMMSLPEGVTGAHTPEFYERILREILDASIPFDSVCFKDASGTSTPHNVYETIKRARKLLGPNVKIVFHSHETAGVSIQQYMSALDAGADGIDLSMTPCSGGTCQPDILTMWHALRGTDYTLDIDVNKVRDAEKVFEECMSDYFLPPEATAVNPEIPFFPLPGGALTANTQMLRDNGLMDKYPQIVEAMGETVAKGGFGTSVTPVSQFYFQQAFNNVMFGPWKKFAEGYGKMVLGYFGKTPCPPDPEVVKLASEQLHLEPTKEKCVDINDRDPKKGTAAAKKMLEDAGLPITDENIFIAAACKEKGILYLTGKAKVNGVRLKSELKKEEEAKKAAAAPKKEGGNGSYTVSVNGRTYGVQLQNGTATVNGVAYPYTIGDGIAAPAQQSAPVQAAPVQQTVVTGSEEVKAPMPGLVLRVNVKVGDAVKKDQLIMVMEAMKMENEIYAPCDGVISSIPVSQGQQLQSGDTLCTIGGVVSAAPVQAAPVQSAPAPQPAPVQAAPVQQAVVTGSEEVKAPMPGLVLRVNVKVGDAVKKDQVIMVMEAMKMENEIYAPCDGVISSIPVSQGQQLQSGETLCTIGGVVSAAPAPQPAPVQAAPVQSAPAPQPAPVQAAPSAGSTEINAPMPGLVLPNNVKVGDVVKKDQVLMVMEAMKMENEIYSPCDGTVQQILVNQGDQLQSGATLMIIG
;
A
#
# COMPACT_ATOMS: atom_id res chain seq x y z
N MET A 1 -27.80 -12.58 -6.96
CA MET A 1 -26.82 -12.47 -8.08
C MET A 1 -25.45 -12.85 -7.55
N CYS A 2 -24.65 -13.59 -8.33
CA CYS A 2 -23.26 -13.88 -7.99
C CYS A 2 -22.35 -12.74 -8.50
N THR A 3 -21.61 -12.11 -7.60
CA THR A 3 -20.76 -10.93 -7.88
C THR A 3 -19.28 -11.27 -7.98
N ALA A 4 -18.88 -12.51 -7.71
CA ALA A 4 -17.50 -12.96 -7.56
C ALA A 4 -16.59 -12.56 -8.74
N PHE A 5 -17.11 -12.66 -9.97
CA PHE A 5 -16.32 -12.47 -11.19
C PHE A 5 -16.21 -11.02 -11.69
N ARG A 6 -16.82 -10.07 -11.00
CA ARG A 6 -16.70 -8.64 -11.29
C ARG A 6 -16.40 -7.83 -10.01
N ASP A 7 -17.40 -7.70 -9.09
CA ASP A 7 -17.19 -6.92 -7.86
C ASP A 7 -16.23 -7.63 -6.90
N GLY A 8 -16.30 -8.95 -6.83
CA GLY A 8 -15.34 -9.78 -6.11
C GLY A 8 -13.91 -9.54 -6.60
N PHE A 9 -13.66 -9.62 -7.90
CA PHE A 9 -12.34 -9.32 -8.46
C PHE A 9 -11.89 -7.88 -8.20
N GLN A 10 -12.82 -6.92 -8.30
CA GLN A 10 -12.49 -5.53 -8.03
C GLN A 10 -12.15 -5.30 -6.56
N SER A 11 -12.86 -5.95 -5.66
CA SER A 11 -12.72 -5.81 -4.21
C SER A 11 -11.50 -6.55 -3.66
N VAL A 12 -11.13 -7.69 -4.25
CA VAL A 12 -10.05 -8.55 -3.74
C VAL A 12 -8.73 -8.34 -4.50
N TYR A 13 -8.78 -8.33 -5.83
CA TYR A 13 -7.58 -8.29 -6.69
C TYR A 13 -7.42 -6.97 -7.46
N GLY A 14 -8.15 -5.91 -7.11
CA GLY A 14 -8.15 -4.66 -7.86
C GLY A 14 -8.58 -4.82 -9.32
N ALA A 15 -9.44 -5.82 -9.60
CA ALA A 15 -9.92 -6.24 -10.92
C ALA A 15 -8.81 -6.77 -11.87
N ARG A 16 -7.61 -7.14 -11.37
CA ARG A 16 -6.44 -7.55 -12.16
C ARG A 16 -6.31 -9.08 -12.26
N VAL A 17 -7.32 -9.70 -12.88
CA VAL A 17 -7.41 -11.16 -13.06
C VAL A 17 -7.51 -11.48 -14.56
N PHE A 18 -6.72 -12.43 -15.06
CA PHE A 18 -6.78 -12.86 -16.45
C PHE A 18 -8.07 -13.62 -16.76
N THR A 19 -8.63 -13.34 -17.93
CA THR A 19 -9.89 -13.94 -18.38
C THR A 19 -9.85 -15.47 -18.39
N LYS A 20 -8.77 -16.04 -18.91
CA LYS A 20 -8.60 -17.50 -19.03
C LYS A 20 -8.59 -18.23 -17.69
N ASP A 21 -8.11 -17.57 -16.62
CA ASP A 21 -7.84 -18.22 -15.35
C ASP A 21 -9.12 -18.46 -14.53
N PHE A 22 -10.17 -17.64 -14.71
CA PHE A 22 -11.42 -17.80 -13.94
C PHE A 22 -12.60 -18.39 -14.71
N MET A 23 -12.50 -18.55 -16.02
CA MET A 23 -13.61 -19.12 -16.81
C MET A 23 -14.02 -20.54 -16.38
N PRO A 24 -13.11 -21.43 -15.91
CA PRO A 24 -13.52 -22.72 -15.35
C PRO A 24 -14.42 -22.56 -14.10
N ALA A 25 -14.18 -21.53 -13.27
CA ALA A 25 -15.02 -21.24 -12.10
C ALA A 25 -16.42 -20.75 -12.50
N VAL A 26 -16.53 -19.95 -13.60
CA VAL A 26 -17.83 -19.55 -14.15
C VAL A 26 -18.61 -20.78 -14.63
N ALA A 27 -17.95 -21.73 -15.30
CA ALA A 27 -18.57 -22.98 -15.75
C ALA A 27 -19.08 -23.81 -14.56
N ALA A 28 -18.27 -24.00 -13.52
CA ALA A 28 -18.63 -24.71 -12.31
C ALA A 28 -19.81 -24.05 -11.57
N ALA A 29 -19.79 -22.71 -11.46
CA ALA A 29 -20.88 -21.94 -10.86
C ALA A 29 -22.21 -22.10 -11.64
N ARG A 30 -22.15 -22.10 -12.97
CA ARG A 30 -23.33 -22.41 -13.82
C ARG A 30 -23.87 -23.83 -13.57
N GLU A 31 -23.00 -24.82 -13.48
CA GLU A 31 -23.37 -26.22 -13.19
C GLU A 31 -23.97 -26.38 -11.79
N ALA A 32 -23.60 -25.51 -10.86
CA ALA A 32 -24.19 -25.40 -9.54
C ALA A 32 -25.56 -24.71 -9.50
N GLY A 33 -26.08 -24.27 -10.67
CA GLY A 33 -27.39 -23.66 -10.80
C GLY A 33 -27.40 -22.13 -10.71
N ILE A 34 -26.26 -21.50 -10.67
CA ILE A 34 -26.18 -20.04 -10.68
C ILE A 34 -26.48 -19.54 -12.10
N THR A 35 -27.53 -18.74 -12.25
CA THR A 35 -28.03 -18.22 -13.54
C THR A 35 -27.94 -16.70 -13.65
N HIS A 36 -27.57 -15.99 -12.59
CA HIS A 36 -27.44 -14.54 -12.56
C HIS A 36 -26.04 -14.15 -12.09
N PHE A 37 -25.22 -13.60 -13.00
CA PHE A 37 -23.84 -13.25 -12.77
C PHE A 37 -23.60 -11.77 -12.97
N GLU A 38 -22.75 -11.17 -12.16
CA GLU A 38 -22.14 -9.90 -12.48
C GLU A 38 -20.90 -10.13 -13.34
N ALA A 39 -21.01 -9.82 -14.65
CA ALA A 39 -20.11 -10.32 -15.69
C ALA A 39 -19.15 -9.26 -16.27
N GLY A 40 -19.17 -8.03 -15.77
CA GLY A 40 -18.29 -6.98 -16.28
C GLY A 40 -18.75 -5.56 -15.97
N GLY A 41 -18.22 -4.60 -16.71
CA GLY A 41 -18.47 -3.18 -16.50
C GLY A 41 -17.63 -2.60 -15.36
N GLY A 42 -17.88 -1.32 -15.03
CA GLY A 42 -17.14 -0.62 -13.99
C GLY A 42 -15.62 -0.67 -14.20
N ALA A 43 -14.87 -0.78 -13.11
CA ALA A 43 -13.40 -0.84 -13.18
C ALA A 43 -12.89 -2.11 -13.87
N ARG A 44 -13.66 -3.22 -13.90
CA ARG A 44 -13.25 -4.43 -14.60
C ARG A 44 -13.05 -4.21 -16.09
N PHE A 45 -13.88 -3.37 -16.75
CA PHE A 45 -13.71 -3.03 -18.15
C PHE A 45 -12.36 -2.37 -18.42
N GLN A 46 -12.03 -1.31 -17.67
CA GLN A 46 -10.78 -0.59 -17.87
C GLN A 46 -9.54 -1.40 -17.43
N SER A 47 -9.66 -2.25 -16.40
CA SER A 47 -8.54 -3.01 -15.86
C SER A 47 -7.97 -4.00 -16.87
N LEU A 48 -8.77 -4.51 -17.80
CA LEU A 48 -8.31 -5.41 -18.84
C LEU A 48 -7.33 -4.73 -19.78
N TYR A 49 -7.62 -3.50 -20.19
CA TYR A 49 -6.71 -2.71 -21.03
C TYR A 49 -5.50 -2.15 -20.25
N PHE A 50 -5.68 -1.81 -18.98
CA PHE A 50 -4.66 -1.13 -18.20
C PHE A 50 -3.64 -2.06 -17.57
N TYR A 51 -4.04 -3.30 -17.24
CA TYR A 51 -3.23 -4.21 -16.42
C TYR A 51 -3.01 -5.59 -17.01
N THR A 52 -4.06 -6.23 -17.58
CA THR A 52 -3.93 -7.60 -18.06
C THR A 52 -3.60 -7.69 -19.56
N ASN A 53 -3.65 -6.56 -20.27
CA ASN A 53 -3.45 -6.49 -21.72
C ASN A 53 -4.41 -7.43 -22.48
N GLU A 54 -5.70 -7.41 -22.08
CA GLU A 54 -6.78 -8.23 -22.67
C GLU A 54 -7.91 -7.35 -23.19
N ASP A 55 -8.69 -7.87 -24.13
CA ASP A 55 -9.89 -7.20 -24.66
C ASP A 55 -11.10 -7.45 -23.77
N ALA A 56 -11.72 -6.36 -23.26
CA ALA A 56 -12.89 -6.44 -22.41
C ALA A 56 -14.13 -6.94 -23.16
N PHE A 57 -14.26 -6.67 -24.44
CA PHE A 57 -15.38 -7.17 -25.26
C PHE A 57 -15.23 -8.66 -25.54
N ALA A 58 -14.02 -9.11 -25.86
CA ALA A 58 -13.74 -10.54 -26.01
C ALA A 58 -13.98 -11.31 -24.70
N MET A 59 -13.64 -10.70 -23.54
CA MET A 59 -13.95 -11.29 -22.22
C MET A 59 -15.46 -11.42 -22.01
N MET A 60 -16.25 -10.42 -22.38
CA MET A 60 -17.72 -10.50 -22.27
C MET A 60 -18.31 -11.60 -23.17
N ASP A 61 -17.82 -11.71 -24.41
CA ASP A 61 -18.23 -12.76 -25.35
C ASP A 61 -17.90 -14.15 -24.82
N GLU A 62 -16.70 -14.33 -24.25
CA GLU A 62 -16.29 -15.59 -23.64
C GLU A 62 -17.12 -15.90 -22.38
N PHE A 63 -17.41 -14.90 -21.56
CA PHE A 63 -18.28 -15.08 -20.39
C PHE A 63 -19.68 -15.53 -20.81
N ARG A 64 -20.28 -14.92 -21.85
CA ARG A 64 -21.56 -15.33 -22.42
C ARG A 64 -21.51 -16.75 -22.91
N ARG A 65 -20.45 -17.13 -23.62
CA ARG A 65 -20.26 -18.49 -24.12
C ARG A 65 -20.26 -19.53 -23.00
N VAL A 66 -19.51 -19.24 -21.91
CA VAL A 66 -19.35 -20.16 -20.78
C VAL A 66 -20.59 -20.19 -19.88
N ALA A 67 -21.17 -19.05 -19.54
CA ALA A 67 -22.37 -18.95 -18.72
C ALA A 67 -23.63 -19.48 -19.42
N GLY A 68 -23.60 -19.57 -20.74
CA GLY A 68 -24.71 -20.06 -21.56
C GLY A 68 -25.71 -18.98 -21.99
N PRO A 69 -26.62 -19.28 -22.94
CA PRO A 69 -27.50 -18.31 -23.56
C PRO A 69 -28.55 -17.73 -22.60
N ASP A 70 -29.00 -18.53 -21.63
CA ASP A 70 -30.10 -18.17 -20.73
C ASP A 70 -29.66 -17.43 -19.47
N ALA A 71 -28.36 -17.34 -19.21
CA ALA A 71 -27.83 -16.64 -18.04
C ALA A 71 -28.13 -15.12 -18.10
N ASN A 72 -28.58 -14.55 -16.99
CA ASN A 72 -28.65 -13.10 -16.84
C ASN A 72 -27.23 -12.58 -16.54
N LEU A 73 -26.62 -11.96 -17.54
CA LEU A 73 -25.32 -11.32 -17.41
C LEU A 73 -25.52 -9.82 -17.14
N GLN A 74 -25.27 -9.42 -15.93
CA GLN A 74 -25.39 -8.05 -15.45
C GLN A 74 -24.04 -7.37 -15.45
N THR A 75 -24.00 -6.10 -15.88
CA THR A 75 -22.83 -5.24 -15.78
C THR A 75 -23.11 -4.02 -14.94
N LEU A 76 -22.05 -3.32 -14.55
CA LEU A 76 -22.13 -2.10 -13.77
C LEU A 76 -21.81 -0.88 -14.63
N ALA A 77 -22.71 0.13 -14.61
CA ALA A 77 -22.49 1.47 -15.15
C ALA A 77 -22.60 2.52 -14.04
N ARG A 78 -21.88 3.63 -14.21
CA ARG A 78 -21.78 4.74 -13.27
C ARG A 78 -22.45 6.01 -13.84
N GLY A 79 -23.73 5.93 -14.15
CA GLY A 79 -24.46 7.03 -14.76
C GLY A 79 -23.73 7.59 -15.99
N VAL A 80 -23.50 8.89 -15.99
CA VAL A 80 -22.79 9.59 -17.08
C VAL A 80 -21.29 9.21 -17.18
N ASN A 81 -20.71 8.58 -16.17
CA ASN A 81 -19.31 8.12 -16.22
C ASN A 81 -19.15 6.74 -16.92
N VAL A 82 -20.23 6.05 -17.23
CA VAL A 82 -20.29 4.70 -17.79
C VAL A 82 -19.35 3.73 -17.09
N VAL A 83 -18.18 3.37 -17.65
CA VAL A 83 -17.19 2.49 -17.01
C VAL A 83 -16.00 3.25 -16.41
N GLY A 84 -15.87 4.55 -16.72
CA GLY A 84 -14.70 5.38 -16.39
C GLY A 84 -14.78 6.09 -15.05
N LEU A 85 -13.71 6.84 -14.73
CA LEU A 85 -13.67 7.81 -13.63
C LEU A 85 -14.15 9.19 -14.07
N ASP A 86 -14.01 9.50 -15.36
CA ASP A 86 -14.44 10.77 -15.97
C ASP A 86 -15.82 10.62 -16.59
N SER A 87 -16.58 11.71 -16.59
CA SER A 87 -17.91 11.76 -17.17
C SER A 87 -17.87 11.84 -18.71
N GLN A 88 -18.88 11.28 -19.37
CA GLN A 88 -18.96 11.12 -20.83
C GLN A 88 -20.12 11.92 -21.44
N PRO A 89 -20.03 12.33 -22.71
CA PRO A 89 -21.14 12.89 -23.47
C PRO A 89 -22.15 11.81 -23.88
N ARG A 90 -23.33 12.27 -24.33
CA ARG A 90 -24.47 11.40 -24.69
C ARG A 90 -24.15 10.37 -25.75
N ASP A 91 -23.34 10.71 -26.76
CA ASP A 91 -22.97 9.79 -27.84
C ASP A 91 -22.19 8.58 -27.32
N ILE A 92 -21.27 8.76 -26.37
CA ILE A 92 -20.52 7.68 -25.72
C ILE A 92 -21.39 6.89 -24.75
N ILE A 93 -22.29 7.54 -24.01
CA ILE A 93 -23.28 6.88 -23.13
C ILE A 93 -24.17 5.93 -23.97
N LYS A 94 -24.64 6.37 -25.13
CA LYS A 94 -25.44 5.55 -26.04
C LYS A 94 -24.63 4.40 -26.62
N LEU A 95 -23.42 4.67 -27.09
CA LEU A 95 -22.50 3.66 -27.63
C LEU A 95 -22.18 2.56 -26.61
N HIS A 96 -21.98 2.93 -25.33
CA HIS A 96 -21.80 1.99 -24.23
C HIS A 96 -22.93 0.96 -24.15
N ALA A 97 -24.16 1.41 -24.07
CA ALA A 97 -25.32 0.50 -23.95
C ALA A 97 -25.44 -0.43 -25.17
N GLN A 98 -25.24 0.12 -26.38
CA GLN A 98 -25.30 -0.64 -27.64
C GLN A 98 -24.23 -1.76 -27.70
N LEU A 99 -22.98 -1.44 -27.36
CA LEU A 99 -21.87 -2.38 -27.36
C LEU A 99 -22.05 -3.46 -26.30
N PHE A 100 -22.47 -3.09 -25.09
CA PHE A 100 -22.69 -4.07 -24.04
C PHE A 100 -23.81 -5.06 -24.41
N LYS A 101 -24.87 -4.58 -25.09
CA LYS A 101 -25.88 -5.46 -25.67
C LYS A 101 -25.31 -6.38 -26.76
N LYS A 102 -24.52 -5.82 -27.67
CA LYS A 102 -23.86 -6.56 -28.75
C LYS A 102 -22.98 -7.71 -28.20
N HIS A 103 -22.26 -7.46 -27.13
CA HIS A 103 -21.36 -8.42 -26.47
C HIS A 103 -22.04 -9.26 -25.37
N GLY A 104 -23.34 -9.50 -25.53
CA GLY A 104 -24.09 -10.53 -24.81
C GLY A 104 -24.57 -10.16 -23.41
N MET A 105 -24.45 -8.92 -22.98
CA MET A 105 -25.03 -8.50 -21.71
C MET A 105 -26.56 -8.40 -21.78
N THR A 106 -27.22 -8.63 -20.64
CA THR A 106 -28.68 -8.63 -20.53
C THR A 106 -29.22 -7.52 -19.65
N THR A 107 -28.44 -7.14 -18.62
CA THR A 107 -28.85 -6.15 -17.63
C THR A 107 -27.71 -5.18 -17.36
N ILE A 108 -28.01 -3.90 -17.18
CA ILE A 108 -27.08 -2.91 -16.66
C ILE A 108 -27.60 -2.39 -15.32
N ARG A 109 -26.82 -2.57 -14.25
CA ARG A 109 -26.97 -1.85 -12.98
C ARG A 109 -26.35 -0.48 -13.15
N ASN A 110 -27.14 0.59 -12.98
CA ASN A 110 -26.75 1.95 -13.27
C ASN A 110 -26.92 2.84 -12.04
N PHE A 111 -25.84 3.40 -11.53
CA PHE A 111 -25.83 4.24 -10.34
C PHE A 111 -25.13 5.57 -10.59
N ASP A 112 -25.42 6.56 -9.73
CA ASP A 112 -24.61 7.77 -9.59
C ASP A 112 -24.06 7.88 -8.17
N ALA A 113 -22.77 8.17 -8.02
CA ALA A 113 -22.11 8.23 -6.73
C ALA A 113 -22.53 9.43 -5.88
N LEU A 114 -23.10 10.46 -6.49
CA LEU A 114 -23.65 11.64 -5.81
C LEU A 114 -25.16 11.51 -5.55
N ASN A 115 -25.81 10.46 -6.08
CA ASN A 115 -27.27 10.33 -6.15
C ASN A 115 -27.92 11.51 -6.89
N ASP A 116 -27.21 12.14 -7.84
CA ASP A 116 -27.81 13.14 -8.73
C ASP A 116 -28.59 12.45 -9.84
N VAL A 117 -29.89 12.51 -9.78
CA VAL A 117 -30.79 11.84 -10.73
C VAL A 117 -30.58 12.35 -12.17
N ASN A 118 -30.11 13.59 -12.38
CA ASN A 118 -29.78 14.09 -13.69
C ASN A 118 -28.72 13.24 -14.42
N ASN A 119 -27.80 12.63 -13.68
CA ASN A 119 -26.76 11.76 -14.21
C ASN A 119 -27.26 10.36 -14.61
N LEU A 120 -28.48 10.00 -14.23
CA LEU A 120 -29.12 8.71 -14.55
C LEU A 120 -30.11 8.80 -15.72
N ILE A 121 -30.56 10.01 -16.13
CA ILE A 121 -31.59 10.20 -17.16
C ILE A 121 -31.12 9.66 -18.51
N ASP A 122 -30.01 10.18 -19.03
CA ASP A 122 -29.53 9.84 -20.36
C ASP A 122 -28.99 8.40 -20.41
N SER A 123 -28.30 7.94 -19.38
CA SER A 123 -27.80 6.56 -19.29
C SER A 123 -28.95 5.54 -19.16
N GLY A 124 -29.96 5.80 -18.34
CA GLY A 124 -31.12 4.91 -18.20
C GLY A 124 -31.93 4.80 -19.50
N ARG A 125 -32.12 5.92 -20.21
CA ARG A 125 -32.79 5.91 -21.54
C ARG A 125 -31.96 5.13 -22.57
N ALA A 126 -30.65 5.32 -22.64
CA ALA A 126 -29.76 4.62 -23.54
C ALA A 126 -29.77 3.09 -23.30
N ILE A 127 -29.79 2.67 -22.01
CA ILE A 127 -29.89 1.25 -21.65
C ILE A 127 -31.20 0.64 -22.17
N HIS A 128 -32.32 1.31 -21.95
CA HIS A 128 -33.63 0.87 -22.40
C HIS A 128 -33.75 0.84 -23.93
N GLU A 129 -33.26 1.89 -24.63
CA GLU A 129 -33.24 1.97 -26.10
C GLU A 129 -32.40 0.87 -26.74
N ALA A 130 -31.31 0.42 -26.07
CA ALA A 130 -30.51 -0.70 -26.51
C ALA A 130 -31.18 -2.06 -26.30
N GLY A 131 -32.36 -2.11 -25.66
CA GLY A 131 -33.07 -3.35 -25.36
C GLY A 131 -32.40 -4.16 -24.23
N LEU A 132 -31.75 -3.49 -23.29
CA LEU A 132 -31.20 -4.06 -22.05
C LEU A 132 -32.18 -3.83 -20.91
N LYS A 133 -32.18 -4.71 -19.92
CA LYS A 133 -32.84 -4.45 -18.65
C LYS A 133 -32.05 -3.42 -17.86
N HIS A 134 -32.77 -2.46 -17.26
CA HIS A 134 -32.18 -1.40 -16.46
C HIS A 134 -32.46 -1.64 -14.98
N GLU A 135 -31.43 -1.86 -14.18
CA GLU A 135 -31.52 -1.83 -12.73
C GLU A 135 -31.01 -0.47 -12.24
N VAL A 136 -31.94 0.45 -11.99
CA VAL A 136 -31.60 1.78 -11.47
C VAL A 136 -31.20 1.66 -9.99
N THR A 137 -30.19 2.41 -9.58
CA THR A 137 -29.57 2.19 -8.27
C THR A 137 -29.54 3.47 -7.45
N VAL A 138 -29.97 3.36 -6.20
CA VAL A 138 -29.78 4.36 -5.14
C VAL A 138 -28.56 3.92 -4.31
N THR A 139 -27.52 4.73 -4.26
CA THR A 139 -26.31 4.42 -3.50
C THR A 139 -26.48 4.81 -2.04
N MET A 140 -26.01 3.95 -1.13
CA MET A 140 -26.18 4.07 0.30
C MET A 140 -24.84 4.08 1.04
N MET A 141 -24.82 4.68 2.21
CA MET A 141 -23.79 4.54 3.24
C MET A 141 -24.33 5.07 4.57
N SER A 142 -23.67 4.84 5.70
CA SER A 142 -23.88 5.61 6.93
C SER A 142 -22.86 6.74 7.02
N LEU A 143 -23.30 7.87 7.61
CA LEU A 143 -22.39 8.92 8.04
C LEU A 143 -21.81 8.56 9.41
N PRO A 144 -20.62 9.06 9.75
CA PRO A 144 -20.05 8.93 11.09
C PRO A 144 -21.00 9.47 12.16
N GLU A 145 -20.88 8.99 13.38
CA GLU A 145 -21.69 9.43 14.51
C GLU A 145 -21.65 10.95 14.72
N GLY A 146 -22.79 11.56 14.97
CA GLY A 146 -22.92 13.01 15.14
C GLY A 146 -22.99 13.82 13.83
N VAL A 147 -22.77 13.19 12.68
CA VAL A 147 -22.86 13.84 11.36
C VAL A 147 -24.25 13.58 10.76
N THR A 148 -24.90 14.63 10.27
CA THR A 148 -26.27 14.58 9.73
C THR A 148 -26.37 15.35 8.41
N GLY A 149 -27.48 15.18 7.67
CA GLY A 149 -27.79 15.96 6.48
C GLY A 149 -28.04 15.12 5.22
N ALA A 150 -27.50 13.90 5.16
CA ALA A 150 -27.72 12.95 4.07
C ALA A 150 -27.80 11.51 4.60
N HIS A 151 -28.04 10.55 3.72
CA HIS A 151 -27.94 9.10 3.98
C HIS A 151 -28.89 8.58 5.06
N THR A 152 -30.09 9.17 5.15
CA THR A 152 -31.22 8.67 5.96
C THR A 152 -32.23 7.93 5.08
N PRO A 153 -33.15 7.12 5.66
CA PRO A 153 -34.24 6.50 4.89
C PRO A 153 -35.10 7.52 4.12
N GLU A 154 -35.34 8.71 4.68
CA GLU A 154 -36.06 9.81 4.04
C GLU A 154 -35.27 10.40 2.85
N PHE A 155 -33.94 10.50 2.99
CA PHE A 155 -33.08 10.93 1.89
C PHE A 155 -33.20 9.98 0.70
N TYR A 156 -33.12 8.67 0.94
CA TYR A 156 -33.19 7.67 -0.14
C TYR A 156 -34.58 7.56 -0.74
N GLU A 157 -35.65 7.72 0.06
CA GLU A 157 -37.01 7.81 -0.44
C GLU A 157 -37.18 9.03 -1.38
N ARG A 158 -36.57 10.17 -1.04
CA ARG A 158 -36.61 11.37 -1.90
C ARG A 158 -35.90 11.11 -3.23
N ILE A 159 -34.68 10.51 -3.22
CA ILE A 159 -33.96 10.17 -4.44
C ILE A 159 -34.80 9.23 -5.32
N LEU A 160 -35.43 8.21 -4.72
CA LEU A 160 -36.30 7.31 -5.46
C LEU A 160 -37.50 8.03 -6.08
N ARG A 161 -38.10 9.00 -5.40
CA ARG A 161 -39.17 9.85 -5.96
C ARG A 161 -38.64 10.70 -7.13
N GLU A 162 -37.47 11.31 -7.00
CA GLU A 162 -36.84 12.07 -8.07
C GLU A 162 -36.58 11.18 -9.32
N ILE A 163 -36.19 9.90 -9.16
CA ILE A 163 -36.05 8.92 -10.25
C ILE A 163 -37.41 8.66 -10.95
N LEU A 164 -38.46 8.48 -10.18
CA LEU A 164 -39.82 8.28 -10.71
C LEU A 164 -40.34 9.53 -11.45
N ASP A 165 -40.16 10.70 -10.86
CA ASP A 165 -40.59 11.99 -11.43
C ASP A 165 -39.84 12.31 -12.73
N ALA A 166 -38.57 11.91 -12.83
CA ALA A 166 -37.75 12.03 -14.05
C ALA A 166 -38.17 11.05 -15.17
N SER A 167 -39.11 10.14 -14.88
CA SER A 167 -39.61 9.11 -15.79
C SER A 167 -38.46 8.29 -16.44
N ILE A 168 -37.47 7.92 -15.64
CA ILE A 168 -36.38 7.04 -16.09
C ILE A 168 -36.93 5.63 -16.25
N PRO A 169 -36.85 4.99 -17.43
CA PRO A 169 -37.29 3.61 -17.59
C PRO A 169 -36.40 2.65 -16.80
N PHE A 170 -36.97 1.75 -16.01
CA PHE A 170 -36.21 0.71 -15.27
C PHE A 170 -37.07 -0.54 -15.07
N ASP A 171 -36.40 -1.68 -14.89
CA ASP A 171 -36.99 -3.01 -14.63
C ASP A 171 -36.88 -3.41 -13.15
N SER A 172 -35.88 -2.90 -12.46
CA SER A 172 -35.63 -3.16 -11.02
C SER A 172 -34.94 -1.98 -10.37
N VAL A 173 -35.01 -1.95 -9.03
CA VAL A 173 -34.30 -0.94 -8.20
C VAL A 173 -33.31 -1.66 -7.31
N CYS A 174 -32.06 -1.19 -7.29
CA CYS A 174 -31.05 -1.66 -6.33
C CYS A 174 -30.75 -0.58 -5.29
N PHE A 175 -30.70 -0.97 -4.03
CA PHE A 175 -30.10 -0.17 -2.96
C PHE A 175 -28.71 -0.70 -2.68
N LYS A 176 -27.67 0.11 -2.94
CA LYS A 176 -26.27 -0.33 -2.95
C LYS A 176 -25.43 0.38 -1.90
N ASP A 177 -24.99 -0.38 -0.90
CA ASP A 177 -23.98 0.05 0.07
C ASP A 177 -22.63 -0.62 -0.23
N ALA A 178 -21.77 0.08 -0.97
CA ALA A 178 -20.45 -0.46 -1.34
C ALA A 178 -19.41 -0.35 -0.19
N SER A 179 -19.70 0.38 0.84
CA SER A 179 -18.88 0.50 2.05
C SER A 179 -19.26 -0.51 3.15
N GLY A 180 -20.48 -1.04 3.09
CA GLY A 180 -21.01 -1.92 4.13
C GLY A 180 -21.30 -1.24 5.46
N THR A 181 -21.46 0.10 5.45
CA THR A 181 -21.58 0.92 6.68
C THR A 181 -23.00 1.20 7.10
N SER A 182 -24.00 1.01 6.22
CA SER A 182 -25.41 1.27 6.57
C SER A 182 -25.84 0.40 7.76
N THR A 183 -26.50 1.00 8.74
CA THR A 183 -27.04 0.21 9.84
C THR A 183 -28.16 -0.71 9.35
N PRO A 184 -28.32 -1.92 9.92
CA PRO A 184 -29.45 -2.82 9.59
C PRO A 184 -30.81 -2.15 9.72
N HIS A 185 -30.97 -1.24 10.69
CA HIS A 185 -32.17 -0.43 10.87
C HIS A 185 -32.43 0.50 9.66
N ASN A 186 -31.40 1.24 9.21
CA ASN A 186 -31.52 2.13 8.05
C ASN A 186 -31.84 1.36 6.78
N VAL A 187 -31.26 0.17 6.61
CA VAL A 187 -31.55 -0.73 5.48
C VAL A 187 -33.03 -1.13 5.53
N TYR A 188 -33.50 -1.64 6.69
CA TYR A 188 -34.88 -2.04 6.86
C TYR A 188 -35.88 -0.92 6.53
N GLU A 189 -35.71 0.25 7.15
CA GLU A 189 -36.64 1.38 6.93
C GLU A 189 -36.58 1.91 5.49
N THR A 190 -35.39 1.91 4.86
CA THR A 190 -35.23 2.34 3.45
C THR A 190 -35.98 1.39 2.51
N ILE A 191 -35.74 0.09 2.62
CA ILE A 191 -36.38 -0.92 1.74
C ILE A 191 -37.88 -0.95 1.96
N LYS A 192 -38.37 -0.87 3.21
CA LYS A 192 -39.78 -0.80 3.54
C LYS A 192 -40.49 0.41 2.91
N ARG A 193 -39.85 1.60 2.95
CA ARG A 193 -40.35 2.81 2.29
C ARG A 193 -40.36 2.65 0.77
N ALA A 194 -39.30 2.11 0.21
CA ALA A 194 -39.19 1.83 -1.21
C ALA A 194 -40.28 0.84 -1.66
N ARG A 195 -40.48 -0.26 -0.92
CA ARG A 195 -41.52 -1.24 -1.24
C ARG A 195 -42.93 -0.60 -1.22
N LYS A 196 -43.21 0.26 -0.23
CA LYS A 196 -44.46 1.00 -0.16
C LYS A 196 -44.67 1.95 -1.37
N LEU A 197 -43.58 2.58 -1.84
CA LEU A 197 -43.62 3.51 -2.96
C LEU A 197 -43.77 2.82 -4.31
N LEU A 198 -43.00 1.73 -4.52
CA LEU A 198 -42.92 1.00 -5.79
C LEU A 198 -44.02 -0.06 -5.96
N GLY A 199 -44.69 -0.47 -4.88
CA GLY A 199 -45.67 -1.56 -4.91
C GLY A 199 -45.01 -2.94 -5.04
N PRO A 200 -45.82 -4.03 -5.16
CA PRO A 200 -45.31 -5.41 -5.13
C PRO A 200 -44.65 -5.90 -6.44
N ASN A 201 -44.86 -5.21 -7.56
CA ASN A 201 -44.48 -5.70 -8.88
C ASN A 201 -43.05 -5.28 -9.31
N VAL A 202 -42.49 -4.27 -8.68
CA VAL A 202 -41.14 -3.81 -8.97
C VAL A 202 -40.15 -4.60 -8.12
N LYS A 203 -39.16 -5.23 -8.77
CA LYS A 203 -38.11 -5.98 -8.08
C LYS A 203 -37.19 -5.00 -7.34
N ILE A 204 -37.00 -5.23 -6.05
CA ILE A 204 -36.04 -4.51 -5.19
C ILE A 204 -34.88 -5.45 -4.85
N VAL A 205 -33.66 -4.97 -5.09
CA VAL A 205 -32.41 -5.68 -4.79
C VAL A 205 -31.61 -4.89 -3.76
N PHE A 206 -30.99 -5.61 -2.84
CA PHE A 206 -30.03 -5.03 -1.89
C PHE A 206 -28.63 -5.59 -2.11
N HIS A 207 -27.65 -4.70 -2.06
CA HIS A 207 -26.23 -5.00 -2.24
C HIS A 207 -25.43 -4.36 -1.12
N SER A 208 -24.57 -5.13 -0.46
CA SER A 208 -23.65 -4.63 0.56
C SER A 208 -22.37 -5.43 0.61
N HIS A 209 -21.31 -4.82 1.18
CA HIS A 209 -20.01 -5.45 1.41
C HIS A 209 -19.84 -5.84 2.89
N GLU A 210 -19.04 -6.85 3.17
CA GLU A 210 -18.74 -7.32 4.54
C GLU A 210 -17.66 -6.47 5.22
N THR A 211 -17.27 -5.36 4.62
CA THR A 211 -16.12 -4.55 5.06
C THR A 211 -16.21 -4.11 6.52
N ALA A 212 -17.41 -3.74 6.98
CA ALA A 212 -17.69 -3.36 8.37
C ALA A 212 -18.17 -4.54 9.26
N GLY A 213 -18.36 -5.75 8.71
CA GLY A 213 -18.76 -6.93 9.46
C GLY A 213 -20.24 -7.06 9.79
N VAL A 214 -21.12 -6.33 9.10
CA VAL A 214 -22.58 -6.30 9.42
C VAL A 214 -23.47 -6.68 8.22
N SER A 215 -22.91 -7.09 7.10
CA SER A 215 -23.65 -7.26 5.84
C SER A 215 -24.69 -8.38 5.89
N ILE A 216 -24.41 -9.50 6.58
CA ILE A 216 -25.41 -10.58 6.75
C ILE A 216 -26.67 -10.02 7.44
N GLN A 217 -26.50 -9.24 8.50
CA GLN A 217 -27.63 -8.65 9.20
C GLN A 217 -28.33 -7.58 8.35
N GLN A 218 -27.61 -6.82 7.55
CA GLN A 218 -28.20 -5.91 6.58
C GLN A 218 -29.05 -6.65 5.54
N TYR A 219 -28.58 -7.79 5.02
CA TYR A 219 -29.33 -8.62 4.07
C TYR A 219 -30.59 -9.22 4.70
N MET A 220 -30.51 -9.73 5.93
CA MET A 220 -31.70 -10.18 6.65
C MET A 220 -32.71 -9.06 6.81
N SER A 221 -32.27 -7.86 7.23
CA SER A 221 -33.12 -6.67 7.37
C SER A 221 -33.74 -6.24 6.04
N ALA A 222 -33.00 -6.33 4.94
CA ALA A 222 -33.52 -6.02 3.60
C ALA A 222 -34.63 -7.01 3.16
N LEU A 223 -34.42 -8.30 3.38
CA LEU A 223 -35.41 -9.35 3.09
C LEU A 223 -36.67 -9.16 3.90
N ASP A 224 -36.54 -8.93 5.22
CA ASP A 224 -37.66 -8.70 6.12
C ASP A 224 -38.47 -7.42 5.78
N ALA A 225 -37.78 -6.44 5.16
CA ALA A 225 -38.42 -5.21 4.67
C ALA A 225 -39.06 -5.35 3.29
N GLY A 226 -38.88 -6.50 2.61
CA GLY A 226 -39.50 -6.82 1.33
C GLY A 226 -38.58 -6.68 0.12
N ALA A 227 -37.25 -6.85 0.26
CA ALA A 227 -36.36 -7.02 -0.88
C ALA A 227 -36.63 -8.37 -1.57
N ASP A 228 -36.52 -8.39 -2.91
CA ASP A 228 -36.74 -9.58 -3.74
C ASP A 228 -35.43 -10.27 -4.13
N GLY A 229 -34.30 -9.60 -3.95
CA GLY A 229 -33.01 -10.12 -4.34
C GLY A 229 -31.86 -9.55 -3.52
N ILE A 230 -30.80 -10.35 -3.41
CA ILE A 230 -29.56 -9.99 -2.73
C ILE A 230 -28.36 -10.37 -3.60
N ASP A 231 -27.24 -9.71 -3.38
CA ASP A 231 -26.00 -9.95 -4.06
C ASP A 231 -25.02 -10.69 -3.14
N LEU A 232 -24.51 -11.81 -3.62
CA LEU A 232 -23.60 -12.69 -2.88
C LEU A 232 -22.36 -13.00 -3.71
N SER A 233 -21.30 -13.43 -3.05
CA SER A 233 -20.07 -13.79 -3.69
C SER A 233 -19.65 -15.22 -3.37
N MET A 234 -18.51 -15.67 -3.91
CA MET A 234 -17.96 -17.02 -3.73
C MET A 234 -16.51 -16.93 -3.27
N THR A 235 -16.09 -17.84 -2.38
CA THR A 235 -14.68 -17.99 -1.98
C THR A 235 -13.81 -18.30 -3.22
N PRO A 236 -12.60 -17.60 -3.38
CA PRO A 236 -11.92 -16.74 -2.42
C PRO A 236 -12.26 -15.25 -2.53
N CYS A 237 -13.29 -14.87 -3.27
CA CYS A 237 -13.72 -13.49 -3.49
C CYS A 237 -14.96 -13.12 -2.68
N SER A 238 -15.13 -13.67 -1.48
CA SER A 238 -16.25 -13.41 -0.58
C SER A 238 -15.79 -12.98 0.82
N GLY A 239 -16.66 -12.30 1.56
CA GLY A 239 -16.33 -11.74 2.88
C GLY A 239 -15.35 -10.56 2.83
N GLY A 240 -14.94 -10.04 3.96
CA GLY A 240 -14.01 -8.91 4.04
C GLY A 240 -14.43 -7.73 3.18
N THR A 241 -13.60 -7.35 2.23
CA THR A 241 -13.91 -6.23 1.31
C THR A 241 -14.95 -6.54 0.24
N CYS A 242 -15.46 -7.77 0.19
CA CYS A 242 -16.44 -8.23 -0.80
C CYS A 242 -17.83 -8.45 -0.18
N GLN A 243 -18.77 -8.96 -0.98
CA GLN A 243 -20.08 -9.39 -0.53
C GLN A 243 -19.96 -10.66 0.33
N PRO A 244 -20.95 -10.94 1.19
CA PRO A 244 -21.05 -12.21 1.90
C PRO A 244 -21.01 -13.41 0.96
N ASP A 245 -20.48 -14.48 1.48
CA ASP A 245 -20.43 -15.76 0.79
C ASP A 245 -21.82 -16.40 0.65
N ILE A 246 -22.06 -17.05 -0.49
CA ILE A 246 -23.31 -17.76 -0.79
C ILE A 246 -23.61 -18.81 0.30
N LEU A 247 -22.60 -19.59 0.72
CA LEU A 247 -22.77 -20.63 1.74
C LEU A 247 -23.01 -20.04 3.13
N THR A 248 -22.37 -18.91 3.44
CA THR A 248 -22.63 -18.19 4.71
C THR A 248 -24.07 -17.67 4.77
N MET A 249 -24.54 -17.07 3.66
CA MET A 249 -25.92 -16.57 3.61
C MET A 249 -26.93 -17.73 3.61
N TRP A 250 -26.66 -18.80 2.86
CA TRP A 250 -27.49 -20.01 2.94
C TRP A 250 -27.63 -20.53 4.38
N HIS A 251 -26.51 -20.54 5.11
CA HIS A 251 -26.54 -20.96 6.53
C HIS A 251 -27.36 -20.01 7.39
N ALA A 252 -27.21 -18.69 7.21
CA ALA A 252 -27.95 -17.66 7.95
C ALA A 252 -29.47 -17.74 7.70
N LEU A 253 -29.89 -18.16 6.52
CA LEU A 253 -31.31 -18.29 6.16
C LEU A 253 -31.99 -19.56 6.70
N ARG A 254 -31.24 -20.51 7.26
CA ARG A 254 -31.80 -21.78 7.77
C ARG A 254 -32.76 -21.52 8.93
N GLY A 255 -34.00 -22.02 8.81
CA GLY A 255 -35.05 -21.85 9.82
C GLY A 255 -35.83 -20.54 9.68
N THR A 256 -35.60 -19.76 8.63
CA THR A 256 -36.42 -18.61 8.23
C THR A 256 -37.37 -19.01 7.09
N ASP A 257 -38.22 -18.08 6.66
CA ASP A 257 -39.12 -18.27 5.51
C ASP A 257 -38.43 -18.08 4.14
N TYR A 258 -37.12 -17.78 4.15
CA TYR A 258 -36.32 -17.51 2.95
C TYR A 258 -35.44 -18.71 2.60
N THR A 259 -35.26 -18.94 1.30
CA THR A 259 -34.33 -19.94 0.78
C THR A 259 -33.58 -19.39 -0.43
N LEU A 260 -32.35 -19.87 -0.64
CA LEU A 260 -31.63 -19.68 -1.89
C LEU A 260 -31.94 -20.88 -2.80
N ASP A 261 -32.31 -20.62 -4.05
CA ASP A 261 -32.58 -21.67 -5.07
C ASP A 261 -31.25 -22.13 -5.67
N ILE A 262 -30.47 -22.88 -4.88
CA ILE A 262 -29.17 -23.41 -5.23
C ILE A 262 -28.96 -24.84 -4.74
N ASP A 263 -28.11 -25.59 -5.40
CA ASP A 263 -27.54 -26.85 -4.90
C ASP A 263 -26.27 -26.53 -4.07
N VAL A 264 -26.40 -26.54 -2.75
CA VAL A 264 -25.32 -26.21 -1.81
C VAL A 264 -24.07 -27.05 -2.01
N ASN A 265 -24.20 -28.35 -2.34
CA ASN A 265 -23.03 -29.22 -2.55
C ASN A 265 -22.30 -28.86 -3.82
N LYS A 266 -23.03 -28.56 -4.91
CA LYS A 266 -22.42 -28.08 -6.15
C LYS A 266 -21.79 -26.71 -6.01
N VAL A 267 -22.38 -25.79 -5.21
CA VAL A 267 -21.75 -24.51 -4.92
C VAL A 267 -20.43 -24.70 -4.17
N ARG A 268 -20.39 -25.59 -3.16
CA ARG A 268 -19.13 -25.94 -2.46
C ARG A 268 -18.06 -26.50 -3.41
N ASP A 269 -18.45 -27.29 -4.39
CA ASP A 269 -17.51 -27.83 -5.38
C ASP A 269 -17.07 -26.75 -6.38
N ALA A 270 -17.98 -25.85 -6.77
CA ALA A 270 -17.66 -24.69 -7.60
C ALA A 270 -16.68 -23.71 -6.91
N GLU A 271 -16.79 -23.51 -5.60
CA GLU A 271 -15.84 -22.70 -4.83
C GLU A 271 -14.46 -23.33 -4.79
N LYS A 272 -14.32 -24.64 -4.63
CA LYS A 272 -13.01 -25.31 -4.73
C LYS A 272 -12.35 -25.09 -6.09
N VAL A 273 -13.13 -25.21 -7.18
CA VAL A 273 -12.63 -24.90 -8.53
C VAL A 273 -12.18 -23.43 -8.59
N PHE A 274 -12.94 -22.52 -7.99
CA PHE A 274 -12.59 -21.12 -7.99
C PHE A 274 -11.32 -20.83 -7.16
N GLU A 275 -11.16 -21.46 -6.00
CA GLU A 275 -9.93 -21.39 -5.20
C GLU A 275 -8.71 -21.91 -5.97
N GLU A 276 -8.86 -23.05 -6.70
CA GLU A 276 -7.81 -23.58 -7.57
C GLU A 276 -7.44 -22.59 -8.68
N CYS A 277 -8.44 -22.02 -9.37
CA CYS A 277 -8.25 -20.99 -10.39
C CYS A 277 -7.44 -19.77 -9.86
N MET A 278 -7.67 -19.38 -8.61
CA MET A 278 -7.07 -18.20 -8.01
C MET A 278 -5.82 -18.52 -7.16
N SER A 279 -5.37 -19.77 -7.14
CA SER A 279 -4.32 -20.24 -6.21
C SER A 279 -3.00 -19.52 -6.36
N ASP A 280 -2.61 -19.09 -7.58
CA ASP A 280 -1.38 -18.33 -7.84
C ASP A 280 -1.54 -16.81 -7.63
N TYR A 281 -2.76 -16.30 -7.50
CA TYR A 281 -2.97 -14.88 -7.27
C TYR A 281 -2.65 -14.51 -5.81
N PHE A 282 -1.96 -13.38 -5.62
CA PHE A 282 -1.69 -12.84 -4.29
C PHE A 282 -2.99 -12.30 -3.69
N LEU A 283 -3.42 -12.86 -2.59
CA LEU A 283 -4.59 -12.44 -1.83
C LEU A 283 -4.15 -11.42 -0.76
N PRO A 284 -4.48 -10.13 -0.90
CA PRO A 284 -4.10 -9.12 0.09
C PRO A 284 -4.78 -9.39 1.44
N PRO A 285 -4.07 -9.25 2.58
CA PRO A 285 -4.67 -9.45 3.91
C PRO A 285 -5.89 -8.56 4.16
N GLU A 286 -5.86 -7.34 3.65
CA GLU A 286 -6.95 -6.36 3.80
C GLU A 286 -8.23 -6.80 3.07
N ALA A 287 -8.10 -7.65 2.05
CA ALA A 287 -9.25 -8.11 1.27
C ALA A 287 -10.11 -9.12 2.04
N THR A 288 -9.53 -9.84 2.98
CA THR A 288 -10.21 -10.90 3.75
C THR A 288 -10.59 -10.49 5.16
N ALA A 289 -10.15 -9.30 5.58
CA ALA A 289 -10.40 -8.79 6.93
C ALA A 289 -11.61 -7.86 6.96
N VAL A 290 -12.42 -8.00 8.01
CA VAL A 290 -13.40 -6.97 8.42
C VAL A 290 -12.68 -5.87 9.17
N ASN A 291 -13.09 -4.62 8.95
CA ASN A 291 -12.55 -3.48 9.68
C ASN A 291 -13.68 -2.72 10.39
N PRO A 292 -13.79 -2.80 11.73
CA PRO A 292 -14.84 -2.15 12.49
C PRO A 292 -14.73 -0.62 12.51
N GLU A 293 -13.64 -0.04 12.03
CA GLU A 293 -13.47 1.41 11.92
C GLU A 293 -14.02 1.99 10.62
N ILE A 294 -14.36 1.17 9.62
CA ILE A 294 -14.93 1.63 8.34
C ILE A 294 -16.14 2.57 8.49
N PRO A 295 -17.05 2.41 9.47
CA PRO A 295 -18.12 3.38 9.70
C PRO A 295 -17.65 4.81 10.02
N PHE A 296 -16.45 4.99 10.53
CA PHE A 296 -15.87 6.30 10.84
C PHE A 296 -15.16 6.95 9.64
N PHE A 297 -14.70 6.16 8.69
CA PHE A 297 -14.12 6.61 7.42
C PHE A 297 -14.66 5.76 6.25
N PRO A 298 -15.83 6.07 5.71
CA PRO A 298 -16.49 5.22 4.71
C PRO A 298 -15.59 5.01 3.48
N LEU A 299 -15.02 3.83 3.36
CA LEU A 299 -14.18 3.39 2.24
C LEU A 299 -14.74 2.08 1.67
N PRO A 300 -15.13 2.04 0.39
CA PRO A 300 -15.68 0.82 -0.20
C PRO A 300 -14.60 -0.24 -0.34
N GLY A 301 -14.98 -1.51 -0.22
CA GLY A 301 -14.05 -2.64 -0.24
C GLY A 301 -13.08 -2.63 -1.41
N GLY A 302 -13.57 -2.38 -2.64
CA GLY A 302 -12.72 -2.31 -3.82
C GLY A 302 -11.72 -1.16 -3.82
N ALA A 303 -12.07 -0.01 -3.22
CA ALA A 303 -11.15 1.10 -3.06
C ALA A 303 -10.12 0.82 -1.95
N LEU A 304 -10.52 0.17 -0.86
CA LEU A 304 -9.62 -0.24 0.21
C LEU A 304 -8.46 -1.07 -0.35
N THR A 305 -8.77 -2.18 -1.01
CA THR A 305 -7.75 -3.09 -1.58
C THR A 305 -6.90 -2.42 -2.66
N ALA A 306 -7.51 -1.65 -3.57
CA ALA A 306 -6.77 -0.99 -4.65
C ALA A 306 -5.81 0.10 -4.13
N ASN A 307 -6.22 0.86 -3.11
CA ASN A 307 -5.43 1.95 -2.56
C ASN A 307 -4.34 1.44 -1.61
N THR A 308 -4.61 0.44 -0.76
CA THR A 308 -3.58 -0.19 0.08
C THR A 308 -2.53 -0.89 -0.78
N GLN A 309 -2.94 -1.55 -1.87
CA GLN A 309 -1.98 -2.12 -2.82
C GLN A 309 -1.10 -1.03 -3.45
N MET A 310 -1.68 0.10 -3.86
CA MET A 310 -0.95 1.23 -4.43
C MET A 310 0.04 1.82 -3.43
N LEU A 311 -0.36 2.02 -2.16
CA LEU A 311 0.54 2.48 -1.09
C LEU A 311 1.68 1.49 -0.86
N ARG A 312 1.40 0.19 -0.85
CA ARG A 312 2.40 -0.88 -0.67
C ARG A 312 3.40 -0.90 -1.83
N ASP A 313 2.92 -0.80 -3.07
CA ASP A 313 3.77 -0.81 -4.27
C ASP A 313 4.71 0.41 -4.32
N ASN A 314 4.33 1.51 -3.65
CA ASN A 314 5.13 2.74 -3.54
C ASN A 314 5.84 2.90 -2.19
N GLY A 315 5.80 1.90 -1.30
CA GLY A 315 6.47 1.97 0.01
C GLY A 315 5.86 2.98 0.98
N LEU A 316 4.57 3.34 0.82
CA LEU A 316 3.87 4.38 1.58
C LEU A 316 2.81 3.83 2.54
N MET A 317 2.88 2.55 2.92
CA MET A 317 1.91 1.95 3.85
C MET A 317 1.94 2.58 5.26
N ASP A 318 3.05 3.15 5.67
CA ASP A 318 3.19 3.93 6.91
C ASP A 318 2.27 5.18 6.96
N LYS A 319 1.89 5.72 5.79
CA LYS A 319 0.97 6.86 5.67
C LYS A 319 -0.51 6.47 5.72
N TYR A 320 -0.83 5.18 5.59
CA TYR A 320 -2.22 4.72 5.51
C TYR A 320 -3.10 5.17 6.69
N PRO A 321 -2.68 5.06 7.97
CA PRO A 321 -3.51 5.52 9.09
C PRO A 321 -3.83 7.03 9.02
N GLN A 322 -2.87 7.85 8.66
CA GLN A 322 -3.03 9.30 8.51
C GLN A 322 -3.98 9.66 7.36
N ILE A 323 -3.90 8.92 6.23
CA ILE A 323 -4.78 9.12 5.06
C ILE A 323 -6.22 8.76 5.43
N VAL A 324 -6.41 7.67 6.16
CA VAL A 324 -7.72 7.23 6.64
C VAL A 324 -8.35 8.27 7.57
N GLU A 325 -7.60 8.82 8.52
CA GLU A 325 -8.05 9.90 9.40
C GLU A 325 -8.45 11.15 8.58
N ALA A 326 -7.64 11.55 7.60
CA ALA A 326 -7.94 12.69 6.73
C ALA A 326 -9.18 12.47 5.84
N MET A 327 -9.58 11.22 5.57
CA MET A 327 -10.76 10.94 4.74
C MET A 327 -12.06 11.40 5.37
N GLY A 328 -12.22 11.32 6.69
CA GLY A 328 -13.43 11.79 7.39
C GLY A 328 -13.73 13.26 7.07
N GLU A 329 -12.73 14.13 7.20
CA GLU A 329 -12.86 15.55 6.85
C GLU A 329 -13.11 15.75 5.35
N THR A 330 -12.41 15.00 4.50
CA THR A 330 -12.53 15.10 3.04
C THR A 330 -13.93 14.75 2.57
N VAL A 331 -14.55 13.71 3.14
CA VAL A 331 -15.94 13.32 2.86
C VAL A 331 -16.92 14.39 3.32
N ALA A 332 -16.76 14.88 4.55
CA ALA A 332 -17.66 15.90 5.13
C ALA A 332 -17.62 17.20 4.33
N LYS A 333 -16.43 17.73 4.07
CA LYS A 333 -16.25 18.97 3.31
C LYS A 333 -16.58 18.82 1.81
N GLY A 334 -16.55 17.61 1.29
CA GLY A 334 -16.94 17.28 -0.10
C GLY A 334 -18.44 17.15 -0.34
N GLY A 335 -19.29 17.31 0.67
CA GLY A 335 -20.75 17.28 0.52
C GLY A 335 -21.38 15.89 0.58
N PHE A 336 -20.71 14.93 1.23
CA PHE A 336 -21.20 13.59 1.52
C PHE A 336 -21.60 12.74 0.30
N GLY A 337 -20.88 12.84 -0.82
CA GLY A 337 -21.04 11.89 -1.93
C GLY A 337 -20.84 10.46 -1.41
N THR A 338 -21.57 9.52 -1.97
CA THR A 338 -21.54 8.13 -1.51
C THR A 338 -20.19 7.50 -1.80
N SER A 339 -19.72 6.67 -0.90
CA SER A 339 -18.43 5.99 -1.02
C SER A 339 -18.48 4.84 -2.04
N VAL A 340 -18.72 5.20 -3.29
CA VAL A 340 -18.62 4.34 -4.49
C VAL A 340 -17.77 5.04 -5.55
N THR A 341 -17.18 4.28 -6.47
CA THR A 341 -16.36 4.86 -7.57
C THR A 341 -17.24 5.70 -8.53
N PRO A 342 -16.84 6.92 -8.95
CA PRO A 342 -15.50 7.50 -8.81
C PRO A 342 -15.24 8.26 -7.49
N VAL A 343 -16.27 8.64 -6.76
CA VAL A 343 -16.21 9.56 -5.61
C VAL A 343 -15.28 9.03 -4.50
N SER A 344 -15.34 7.74 -4.19
CA SER A 344 -14.41 7.14 -3.22
C SER A 344 -12.94 7.31 -3.60
N GLN A 345 -12.63 7.28 -4.90
CA GLN A 345 -11.27 7.52 -5.37
C GLN A 345 -10.89 9.00 -5.24
N PHE A 346 -11.82 9.91 -5.49
CA PHE A 346 -11.60 11.35 -5.30
C PHE A 346 -11.32 11.69 -3.84
N TYR A 347 -12.07 11.12 -2.93
CA TYR A 347 -11.87 11.29 -1.49
C TYR A 347 -10.50 10.77 -1.05
N PHE A 348 -10.13 9.58 -1.48
CA PHE A 348 -8.82 9.01 -1.15
C PHE A 348 -7.66 9.85 -1.70
N GLN A 349 -7.75 10.29 -2.96
CA GLN A 349 -6.72 11.13 -3.59
C GLN A 349 -6.57 12.47 -2.88
N GLN A 350 -7.69 13.10 -2.47
CA GLN A 350 -7.63 14.35 -1.73
C GLN A 350 -7.08 14.15 -0.31
N ALA A 351 -7.50 13.13 0.40
CA ALA A 351 -6.95 12.78 1.71
C ALA A 351 -5.44 12.49 1.63
N PHE A 352 -5.02 11.76 0.61
CA PHE A 352 -3.60 11.53 0.32
C PHE A 352 -2.85 12.85 0.10
N ASN A 353 -3.38 13.74 -0.74
CA ASN A 353 -2.77 15.05 -0.97
C ASN A 353 -2.69 15.88 0.32
N ASN A 354 -3.72 15.85 1.16
CA ASN A 354 -3.75 16.54 2.44
C ASN A 354 -2.66 16.05 3.39
N VAL A 355 -2.38 14.74 3.40
CA VAL A 355 -1.31 14.14 4.22
C VAL A 355 0.07 14.46 3.66
N MET A 356 0.25 14.34 2.33
CA MET A 356 1.56 14.48 1.70
C MET A 356 2.02 15.93 1.53
N PHE A 357 1.10 16.84 1.22
CA PHE A 357 1.42 18.24 0.90
C PHE A 357 0.92 19.24 1.96
N GLY A 358 0.12 18.77 2.92
CA GLY A 358 -0.57 19.58 3.92
C GLY A 358 -2.02 19.89 3.55
N PRO A 359 -2.90 20.11 4.57
CA PRO A 359 -4.34 20.26 4.38
C PRO A 359 -4.68 21.34 3.34
N TRP A 360 -5.43 20.94 2.31
CA TRP A 360 -5.99 21.76 1.23
C TRP A 360 -4.97 22.57 0.39
N LYS A 361 -3.67 22.25 0.50
CA LYS A 361 -2.62 22.89 -0.28
C LYS A 361 -2.56 22.43 -1.72
N LYS A 362 -2.99 21.20 -2.00
CA LYS A 362 -3.05 20.62 -3.35
C LYS A 362 -4.37 19.89 -3.54
N PHE A 363 -5.15 20.31 -4.54
CA PHE A 363 -6.37 19.61 -4.89
C PHE A 363 -6.11 18.47 -5.86
N ALA A 364 -6.73 17.32 -5.59
CA ALA A 364 -6.90 16.28 -6.59
C ALA A 364 -7.96 16.76 -7.61
N GLU A 365 -7.64 16.67 -8.90
CA GLU A 365 -8.50 17.22 -9.97
C GLU A 365 -9.94 16.69 -9.88
N GLY A 366 -10.11 15.36 -9.70
CA GLY A 366 -11.43 14.74 -9.57
C GLY A 366 -12.24 15.28 -8.38
N TYR A 367 -11.59 15.43 -7.22
CA TYR A 367 -12.23 15.99 -6.02
C TYR A 367 -12.60 17.46 -6.22
N GLY A 368 -11.68 18.27 -6.74
CA GLY A 368 -11.94 19.68 -7.00
C GLY A 368 -13.08 19.87 -8.00
N LYS A 369 -13.09 19.13 -9.11
CA LYS A 369 -14.20 19.14 -10.08
C LYS A 369 -15.54 18.70 -9.47
N MET A 370 -15.52 17.73 -8.55
CA MET A 370 -16.72 17.26 -7.85
C MET A 370 -17.31 18.38 -6.98
N VAL A 371 -16.53 19.01 -6.12
CA VAL A 371 -17.03 20.09 -5.24
C VAL A 371 -17.43 21.34 -6.02
N LEU A 372 -16.89 21.56 -7.23
CA LEU A 372 -17.29 22.61 -8.16
C LEU A 372 -18.55 22.29 -8.99
N GLY A 373 -19.10 21.06 -8.89
CA GLY A 373 -20.33 20.67 -9.56
C GLY A 373 -20.17 20.05 -10.95
N TYR A 374 -18.95 19.79 -11.43
CA TYR A 374 -18.69 19.20 -12.76
C TYR A 374 -19.05 17.71 -12.87
N PHE A 375 -19.33 17.05 -11.75
CA PHE A 375 -19.84 15.68 -11.70
C PHE A 375 -21.31 15.60 -11.29
N GLY A 376 -21.98 16.74 -11.13
CA GLY A 376 -23.36 16.83 -10.66
C GLY A 376 -23.48 17.38 -9.24
N LYS A 377 -24.70 17.33 -8.72
CA LYS A 377 -25.06 17.86 -7.40
C LYS A 377 -24.68 16.87 -6.31
N THR A 378 -23.89 17.31 -5.33
CA THR A 378 -23.58 16.54 -4.11
C THR A 378 -24.81 16.40 -3.19
N PRO A 379 -24.89 15.34 -2.34
CA PRO A 379 -26.01 15.15 -1.39
C PRO A 379 -26.26 16.33 -0.46
N CYS A 380 -25.19 16.96 0.04
CA CYS A 380 -25.23 18.22 0.78
C CYS A 380 -24.31 19.23 0.08
N PRO A 381 -24.50 20.56 0.29
CA PRO A 381 -23.57 21.54 -0.22
C PRO A 381 -22.14 21.29 0.31
N PRO A 382 -21.12 21.31 -0.56
CA PRO A 382 -19.75 21.24 -0.11
C PRO A 382 -19.35 22.46 0.73
N ASP A 383 -18.28 22.34 1.51
CA ASP A 383 -17.73 23.44 2.31
C ASP A 383 -17.36 24.62 1.41
N PRO A 384 -17.87 25.87 1.69
CA PRO A 384 -17.63 27.03 0.83
C PRO A 384 -16.16 27.42 0.69
N GLU A 385 -15.33 27.18 1.71
CA GLU A 385 -13.91 27.48 1.65
C GLU A 385 -13.19 26.49 0.73
N VAL A 386 -13.56 25.19 0.81
CA VAL A 386 -13.05 24.15 -0.07
C VAL A 386 -13.45 24.42 -1.53
N VAL A 387 -14.69 24.85 -1.77
CA VAL A 387 -15.16 25.25 -3.13
C VAL A 387 -14.33 26.40 -3.66
N LYS A 388 -14.10 27.44 -2.83
CA LYS A 388 -13.28 28.59 -3.22
C LYS A 388 -11.84 28.18 -3.57
N LEU A 389 -11.18 27.41 -2.71
CA LEU A 389 -9.80 26.95 -2.92
C LEU A 389 -9.69 26.05 -4.16
N ALA A 390 -10.67 25.17 -4.38
CA ALA A 390 -10.73 24.32 -5.57
C ALA A 390 -10.86 25.16 -6.86
N SER A 391 -11.73 26.21 -6.85
CA SER A 391 -11.90 27.13 -7.96
C SER A 391 -10.60 27.87 -8.29
N GLU A 392 -9.94 28.40 -7.27
CA GLU A 392 -8.66 29.12 -7.42
C GLU A 392 -7.55 28.22 -7.98
N GLN A 393 -7.40 26.98 -7.47
CA GLN A 393 -6.32 26.08 -7.89
C GLN A 393 -6.57 25.40 -9.24
N LEU A 394 -7.81 25.07 -9.56
CA LEU A 394 -8.14 24.43 -10.84
C LEU A 394 -8.49 25.43 -11.95
N HIS A 395 -8.58 26.73 -11.63
CA HIS A 395 -9.01 27.78 -12.56
C HIS A 395 -10.36 27.47 -13.21
N LEU A 396 -11.30 26.92 -12.43
CA LEU A 396 -12.65 26.54 -12.84
C LEU A 396 -13.69 27.23 -11.96
N GLU A 397 -14.73 27.78 -12.57
CA GLU A 397 -15.85 28.37 -11.83
C GLU A 397 -16.85 27.28 -11.37
N PRO A 398 -17.45 27.43 -10.17
CA PRO A 398 -18.51 26.52 -9.73
C PRO A 398 -19.68 26.52 -10.72
N THR A 399 -20.25 25.35 -10.99
CA THR A 399 -21.36 25.19 -11.93
C THR A 399 -22.55 24.42 -11.32
N LYS A 400 -23.73 24.66 -11.88
CA LYS A 400 -24.97 23.91 -11.63
C LYS A 400 -25.53 23.29 -12.92
N GLU A 401 -24.78 23.37 -14.00
CA GLU A 401 -25.18 22.78 -15.28
C GLU A 401 -25.15 21.25 -15.15
N LYS A 402 -25.98 20.60 -15.97
CA LYS A 402 -25.94 19.12 -16.05
C LYS A 402 -24.59 18.66 -16.58
N CYS A 403 -23.99 17.72 -15.92
CA CYS A 403 -22.70 17.17 -16.29
C CYS A 403 -22.64 16.75 -17.77
N VAL A 404 -23.67 16.08 -18.27
CA VAL A 404 -23.73 15.63 -19.66
C VAL A 404 -23.76 16.79 -20.68
N ASP A 405 -24.42 17.91 -20.36
CA ASP A 405 -24.48 19.09 -21.24
C ASP A 405 -23.10 19.78 -21.35
N ILE A 406 -22.33 19.79 -20.26
CA ILE A 406 -20.95 20.26 -20.26
C ILE A 406 -20.10 19.35 -21.15
N ASN A 407 -20.23 18.04 -21.01
CA ASN A 407 -19.45 17.07 -21.78
C ASN A 407 -19.78 17.08 -23.29
N ASP A 408 -21.04 17.28 -23.67
CA ASP A 408 -21.44 17.36 -25.07
C ASP A 408 -20.79 18.55 -25.82
N ARG A 409 -20.42 19.61 -25.07
CA ARG A 409 -19.73 20.78 -25.62
C ARG A 409 -18.20 20.71 -25.57
N ASP A 410 -17.67 19.74 -24.85
CA ASP A 410 -16.22 19.57 -24.69
C ASP A 410 -15.62 18.94 -25.97
N PRO A 411 -14.78 19.66 -26.73
CA PRO A 411 -14.20 19.15 -27.98
C PRO A 411 -13.20 18.03 -27.75
N LYS A 412 -12.77 17.78 -26.48
CA LYS A 412 -11.87 16.69 -26.11
C LYS A 412 -12.59 15.39 -25.77
N LYS A 413 -13.94 15.39 -25.80
CA LYS A 413 -14.78 14.25 -25.46
C LYS A 413 -15.64 13.81 -26.63
N GLY A 414 -16.26 12.65 -26.52
CA GLY A 414 -17.22 12.13 -27.50
C GLY A 414 -16.59 11.33 -28.63
N THR A 415 -17.44 10.84 -29.51
CA THR A 415 -17.03 9.99 -30.64
C THR A 415 -16.12 10.72 -31.63
N ALA A 416 -16.26 12.02 -31.81
CA ALA A 416 -15.40 12.80 -32.71
C ALA A 416 -13.95 12.87 -32.18
N ALA A 417 -13.78 13.14 -30.88
CA ALA A 417 -12.46 13.17 -30.26
C ALA A 417 -11.80 11.77 -30.27
N ALA A 418 -12.58 10.72 -29.95
CA ALA A 418 -12.09 9.34 -29.97
C ALA A 418 -11.67 8.91 -31.38
N LYS A 419 -12.45 9.24 -32.43
CA LYS A 419 -12.08 8.99 -33.85
C LYS A 419 -10.76 9.64 -34.21
N LYS A 420 -10.57 10.91 -33.81
CA LYS A 420 -9.30 11.60 -34.05
C LYS A 420 -8.14 10.90 -33.38
N MET A 421 -8.29 10.44 -32.14
CA MET A 421 -7.22 9.67 -31.45
C MET A 421 -6.85 8.39 -32.20
N LEU A 422 -7.83 7.71 -32.76
CA LEU A 422 -7.62 6.51 -33.59
C LEU A 422 -6.94 6.82 -34.91
N GLU A 423 -7.39 7.89 -35.61
CA GLU A 423 -6.77 8.39 -36.86
C GLU A 423 -5.30 8.76 -36.65
N ASP A 424 -5.02 9.56 -35.61
CA ASP A 424 -3.66 9.98 -35.25
C ASP A 424 -2.75 8.78 -34.91
N ALA A 425 -3.32 7.66 -34.43
CA ALA A 425 -2.62 6.42 -34.15
C ALA A 425 -2.59 5.42 -35.32
N GLY A 426 -3.25 5.73 -36.46
CA GLY A 426 -3.35 4.83 -37.63
C GLY A 426 -4.18 3.57 -37.36
N LEU A 427 -5.18 3.64 -36.49
CA LEU A 427 -5.99 2.51 -36.04
C LEU A 427 -7.34 2.44 -36.75
N PRO A 428 -7.96 1.24 -36.91
CA PRO A 428 -9.30 1.08 -37.47
C PRO A 428 -10.36 1.83 -36.62
N ILE A 429 -11.29 2.50 -37.29
CA ILE A 429 -12.40 3.21 -36.67
C ILE A 429 -13.60 2.27 -36.60
N THR A 430 -13.65 1.42 -35.56
CA THR A 430 -14.81 0.59 -35.22
C THR A 430 -15.50 1.16 -33.98
N ASP A 431 -16.73 0.75 -33.73
CA ASP A 431 -17.48 1.21 -32.56
C ASP A 431 -16.78 0.80 -31.25
N GLU A 432 -16.22 -0.41 -31.21
CA GLU A 432 -15.44 -0.89 -30.08
C GLU A 432 -14.18 -0.04 -29.85
N ASN A 433 -13.41 0.23 -30.90
CA ASN A 433 -12.21 1.05 -30.82
C ASN A 433 -12.54 2.50 -30.41
N ILE A 434 -13.64 3.09 -30.91
CA ILE A 434 -14.12 4.40 -30.49
C ILE A 434 -14.42 4.39 -29.00
N PHE A 435 -15.13 3.36 -28.50
CA PHE A 435 -15.46 3.28 -27.08
C PHE A 435 -14.21 3.04 -26.21
N ILE A 436 -13.28 2.18 -26.66
CA ILE A 436 -11.99 1.97 -25.98
C ILE A 436 -11.20 3.29 -25.89
N ALA A 437 -11.09 4.02 -27.00
CA ALA A 437 -10.38 5.30 -27.03
C ALA A 437 -11.05 6.35 -26.11
N ALA A 438 -12.39 6.45 -26.11
CA ALA A 438 -13.12 7.38 -25.25
C ALA A 438 -13.03 7.02 -23.75
N ALA A 439 -13.18 5.74 -23.41
CA ALA A 439 -13.23 5.27 -22.01
C ALA A 439 -11.85 5.02 -21.39
N CYS A 440 -10.84 4.65 -22.20
CA CYS A 440 -9.51 4.26 -21.75
C CYS A 440 -8.40 5.21 -22.20
N LYS A 441 -8.72 6.21 -23.02
CA LYS A 441 -7.82 7.27 -23.51
C LYS A 441 -6.48 6.70 -24.01
N GLU A 442 -5.36 7.28 -23.62
CA GLU A 442 -4.01 6.89 -24.06
C GLU A 442 -3.69 5.41 -23.76
N LYS A 443 -4.19 4.88 -22.65
CA LYS A 443 -3.98 3.44 -22.30
C LYS A 443 -4.74 2.51 -23.25
N GLY A 444 -5.92 2.94 -23.69
CA GLY A 444 -6.66 2.25 -24.74
C GLY A 444 -5.90 2.25 -26.09
N ILE A 445 -5.33 3.37 -26.47
CA ILE A 445 -4.51 3.49 -27.68
C ILE A 445 -3.24 2.63 -27.59
N LEU A 446 -2.57 2.59 -26.41
CA LEU A 446 -1.42 1.70 -26.20
C LEU A 446 -1.79 0.23 -26.38
N TYR A 447 -2.96 -0.18 -25.89
CA TYR A 447 -3.48 -1.54 -26.10
C TYR A 447 -3.73 -1.81 -27.59
N LEU A 448 -4.49 -0.96 -28.27
CA LEU A 448 -4.84 -1.13 -29.67
C LEU A 448 -3.65 -1.12 -30.63
N THR A 449 -2.56 -0.42 -30.26
CA THR A 449 -1.30 -0.43 -31.01
C THR A 449 -0.37 -1.60 -30.66
N GLY A 450 -0.75 -2.50 -29.75
CA GLY A 450 0.07 -3.64 -29.29
C GLY A 450 1.28 -3.23 -28.43
N LYS A 451 1.30 -2.00 -27.92
CA LYS A 451 2.38 -1.48 -27.06
C LYS A 451 2.10 -1.63 -25.56
N ALA A 452 0.86 -1.97 -25.18
CA ALA A 452 0.52 -2.21 -23.78
C ALA A 452 1.24 -3.45 -23.26
N LYS A 453 1.56 -3.43 -21.97
CA LYS A 453 2.20 -4.55 -21.26
C LYS A 453 1.34 -4.95 -20.06
N VAL A 454 1.40 -6.22 -19.68
CA VAL A 454 0.85 -6.68 -18.40
C VAL A 454 1.54 -5.93 -17.27
N ASN A 455 0.75 -5.35 -16.37
CA ASN A 455 1.28 -4.54 -15.27
C ASN A 455 0.42 -4.72 -14.01
N GLY A 456 1.05 -4.89 -12.86
CA GLY A 456 0.39 -4.91 -11.56
C GLY A 456 -0.56 -6.09 -11.32
N VAL A 457 -0.52 -7.13 -12.15
CA VAL A 457 -1.07 -8.45 -11.81
C VAL A 457 -0.07 -9.09 -10.85
N ARG A 458 -0.55 -9.53 -9.69
CA ARG A 458 0.34 -10.08 -8.64
C ARG A 458 0.15 -11.60 -8.55
N LEU A 459 1.04 -12.33 -9.20
CA LEU A 459 1.11 -13.79 -9.09
C LEU A 459 2.16 -14.17 -8.05
N LYS A 460 1.82 -15.09 -7.15
CA LYS A 460 2.75 -15.59 -6.12
C LYS A 460 4.02 -16.17 -6.73
N SER A 461 3.87 -16.87 -7.86
CA SER A 461 4.99 -17.41 -8.62
C SER A 461 5.94 -16.33 -9.16
N GLU A 462 5.41 -15.17 -9.59
CA GLU A 462 6.22 -14.04 -10.07
C GLU A 462 6.85 -13.27 -8.93
N LEU A 463 6.09 -12.97 -7.87
CA LEU A 463 6.60 -12.31 -6.66
C LEU A 463 7.77 -13.08 -6.04
N LYS A 464 7.68 -14.42 -6.01
CA LYS A 464 8.78 -15.26 -5.53
C LYS A 464 10.02 -15.15 -6.41
N LYS A 465 9.86 -15.13 -7.73
CA LYS A 465 10.98 -14.93 -8.69
C LYS A 465 11.63 -13.56 -8.51
N GLU A 466 10.82 -12.50 -8.31
CA GLU A 466 11.33 -11.16 -8.07
C GLU A 466 12.10 -11.08 -6.75
N GLU A 467 11.61 -11.73 -5.70
CA GLU A 467 12.28 -11.79 -4.41
C GLU A 467 13.61 -12.56 -4.51
N GLU A 468 13.61 -13.70 -5.20
CA GLU A 468 14.82 -14.47 -5.49
C GLU A 468 15.83 -13.67 -6.33
N ALA A 469 15.35 -12.93 -7.34
CA ALA A 469 16.19 -12.05 -8.16
C ALA A 469 16.77 -10.89 -7.34
N LYS A 470 15.97 -10.26 -6.45
CA LYS A 470 16.45 -9.23 -5.52
C LYS A 470 17.49 -9.78 -4.54
N LYS A 471 17.27 -10.98 -4.00
CA LYS A 471 18.25 -11.66 -3.13
C LYS A 471 19.53 -11.99 -3.89
N ALA A 472 19.43 -12.45 -5.14
CA ALA A 472 20.60 -12.71 -5.99
C ALA A 472 21.36 -11.43 -6.38
N ALA A 473 20.65 -10.33 -6.62
CA ALA A 473 21.25 -9.03 -6.91
C ALA A 473 21.90 -8.37 -5.67
N ALA A 474 21.32 -8.61 -4.49
CA ALA A 474 21.86 -8.15 -3.21
C ALA A 474 23.00 -9.03 -2.67
N ALA A 475 23.16 -10.25 -3.21
CA ALA A 475 24.33 -11.08 -2.91
C ALA A 475 25.59 -10.35 -3.38
N PRO A 476 26.63 -10.22 -2.54
CA PRO A 476 27.86 -9.56 -2.94
C PRO A 476 28.37 -10.22 -4.23
N LYS A 477 28.52 -9.43 -5.29
CA LYS A 477 29.10 -9.91 -6.54
C LYS A 477 30.44 -10.53 -6.20
N LYS A 478 30.59 -11.82 -6.47
CA LYS A 478 31.88 -12.48 -6.45
C LYS A 478 32.72 -11.85 -7.56
N GLU A 479 33.40 -10.76 -7.26
CA GLU A 479 34.52 -10.31 -8.08
C GLU A 479 35.67 -11.27 -7.81
N GLY A 480 35.68 -12.37 -8.52
CA GLY A 480 36.89 -13.12 -8.81
C GLY A 480 37.74 -12.27 -9.73
N GLY A 481 38.20 -11.12 -9.24
CA GLY A 481 38.93 -10.14 -10.03
C GLY A 481 40.39 -10.12 -9.63
N ASN A 482 41.26 -10.22 -10.62
CA ASN A 482 42.64 -9.73 -10.51
C ASN A 482 42.58 -8.27 -10.01
N GLY A 483 43.21 -7.97 -8.87
CA GLY A 483 43.18 -6.63 -8.29
C GLY A 483 44.30 -6.38 -7.31
N SER A 484 44.64 -5.12 -7.10
CA SER A 484 45.62 -4.70 -6.09
C SER A 484 44.88 -4.13 -4.91
N TYR A 485 45.14 -4.65 -3.74
CA TYR A 485 44.48 -4.27 -2.48
C TYR A 485 45.50 -3.79 -1.46
N THR A 486 45.08 -2.88 -0.60
CA THR A 486 45.86 -2.50 0.57
C THR A 486 45.16 -3.07 1.81
N VAL A 487 45.80 -4.02 2.47
CA VAL A 487 45.25 -4.71 3.64
C VAL A 487 46.03 -4.28 4.88
N SER A 488 45.32 -3.75 5.90
CA SER A 488 45.94 -3.41 7.18
C SER A 488 45.59 -4.42 8.24
N VAL A 489 46.60 -5.05 8.85
CA VAL A 489 46.42 -6.01 9.95
C VAL A 489 47.34 -5.57 11.10
N ASN A 490 46.75 -5.39 12.29
CA ASN A 490 47.47 -4.96 13.50
C ASN A 490 48.34 -3.71 13.29
N GLY A 491 47.81 -2.70 12.57
CA GLY A 491 48.51 -1.45 12.31
C GLY A 491 49.62 -1.51 11.24
N ARG A 492 49.85 -2.69 10.64
CA ARG A 492 50.80 -2.84 9.50
C ARG A 492 50.02 -2.97 8.20
N THR A 493 50.45 -2.21 7.21
CA THR A 493 49.82 -2.18 5.89
C THR A 493 50.57 -3.06 4.90
N TYR A 494 49.85 -3.91 4.19
CA TYR A 494 50.35 -4.84 3.19
C TYR A 494 49.75 -4.53 1.82
N GLY A 495 50.60 -4.42 0.78
CA GLY A 495 50.11 -4.43 -0.61
C GLY A 495 49.87 -5.87 -1.05
N VAL A 496 48.62 -6.19 -1.42
CA VAL A 496 48.22 -7.53 -1.87
C VAL A 496 47.77 -7.44 -3.32
N GLN A 497 48.42 -8.17 -4.20
CA GLN A 497 47.99 -8.35 -5.59
C GLN A 497 47.37 -9.72 -5.76
N LEU A 498 46.10 -9.74 -6.19
CA LEU A 498 45.39 -10.97 -6.50
C LEU A 498 45.41 -11.20 -8.01
N GLN A 499 45.94 -12.36 -8.46
CA GLN A 499 45.97 -12.72 -9.86
C GLN A 499 45.90 -14.26 -10.03
N ASN A 500 44.89 -14.70 -10.79
CA ASN A 500 44.69 -16.12 -11.14
C ASN A 500 44.83 -17.13 -9.99
N GLY A 501 44.18 -16.89 -8.86
CA GLY A 501 44.23 -17.78 -7.69
C GLY A 501 45.50 -17.64 -6.82
N THR A 502 46.35 -16.63 -7.11
CA THR A 502 47.56 -16.34 -6.34
C THR A 502 47.52 -14.94 -5.77
N ALA A 503 47.69 -14.80 -4.45
CA ALA A 503 47.82 -13.54 -3.74
C ALA A 503 49.33 -13.24 -3.57
N THR A 504 49.81 -12.14 -4.14
CA THR A 504 51.19 -11.67 -3.92
C THR A 504 51.18 -10.60 -2.83
N VAL A 505 51.80 -10.87 -1.69
CA VAL A 505 51.91 -9.97 -0.54
C VAL A 505 53.38 -9.59 -0.38
N ASN A 506 53.71 -8.31 -0.54
CA ASN A 506 55.07 -7.79 -0.49
C ASN A 506 56.09 -8.59 -1.36
N GLY A 507 55.68 -9.00 -2.57
CA GLY A 507 56.50 -9.72 -3.51
C GLY A 507 56.57 -11.24 -3.32
N VAL A 508 55.90 -11.79 -2.33
CA VAL A 508 55.82 -13.26 -2.08
C VAL A 508 54.44 -13.76 -2.49
N ALA A 509 54.40 -14.80 -3.31
CA ALA A 509 53.20 -15.41 -3.86
C ALA A 509 52.62 -16.49 -2.90
N TYR A 510 51.34 -16.39 -2.61
CA TYR A 510 50.58 -17.35 -1.80
C TYR A 510 49.32 -17.82 -2.58
N PRO A 511 49.04 -19.12 -2.63
CA PRO A 511 47.80 -19.59 -3.17
C PRO A 511 46.66 -19.15 -2.26
N TYR A 512 45.52 -18.65 -2.84
CA TYR A 512 44.37 -18.25 -2.08
C TYR A 512 43.08 -18.85 -2.65
N THR A 513 42.15 -19.09 -1.77
CA THR A 513 40.75 -19.42 -2.10
C THR A 513 39.82 -18.40 -1.39
N ILE A 514 38.86 -17.86 -2.10
CA ILE A 514 37.82 -17.00 -1.53
C ILE A 514 36.63 -17.90 -1.21
N GLY A 515 36.29 -18.01 0.09
CA GLY A 515 35.08 -18.64 0.60
C GLY A 515 34.13 -17.60 1.16
N ASP A 516 32.84 -17.87 1.14
CA ASP A 516 31.83 -17.02 1.79
C ASP A 516 31.91 -17.20 3.32
N GLY A 517 32.12 -16.10 4.04
CA GLY A 517 32.18 -16.07 5.52
C GLY A 517 33.60 -15.98 6.10
N ILE A 518 33.67 -15.68 7.41
CA ILE A 518 34.94 -15.70 8.15
C ILE A 518 35.23 -17.15 8.49
N ALA A 519 36.14 -17.81 7.75
CA ALA A 519 36.66 -19.10 8.15
C ALA A 519 37.51 -18.94 9.45
N ALA A 520 37.22 -19.71 10.46
CA ALA A 520 38.08 -19.81 11.64
C ALA A 520 39.50 -20.23 11.19
N PRO A 521 40.56 -19.61 11.72
CA PRO A 521 41.93 -19.93 11.30
C PRO A 521 42.20 -21.40 11.57
N ALA A 522 42.58 -22.14 10.51
CA ALA A 522 43.10 -23.50 10.64
C ALA A 522 44.40 -23.43 11.45
N GLN A 523 44.39 -23.93 12.69
CA GLN A 523 45.60 -24.12 13.46
C GLN A 523 46.46 -25.20 12.76
N GLN A 524 47.63 -24.80 12.27
CA GLN A 524 48.66 -25.76 11.92
C GLN A 524 49.10 -26.51 13.20
N SER A 525 48.84 -27.79 13.24
CA SER A 525 49.29 -28.69 14.33
C SER A 525 50.79 -28.86 14.31
N ALA A 526 51.46 -28.32 15.30
CA ALA A 526 52.78 -28.81 15.71
C ALA A 526 52.59 -30.01 16.68
N PRO A 527 53.42 -31.02 16.65
CA PRO A 527 53.26 -32.23 17.46
C PRO A 527 53.52 -31.94 18.95
N VAL A 528 52.48 -32.02 19.75
CA VAL A 528 52.59 -31.91 21.20
C VAL A 528 52.27 -33.26 21.83
N GLN A 529 53.22 -33.75 22.63
CA GLN A 529 53.10 -34.90 23.50
C GLN A 529 51.87 -34.81 24.38
N ALA A 530 51.18 -35.96 24.52
CA ALA A 530 50.01 -36.13 25.34
C ALA A 530 50.29 -35.89 26.83
N ALA A 531 49.52 -34.98 27.45
CA ALA A 531 49.33 -34.92 28.88
C ALA A 531 47.87 -35.28 29.18
N PRO A 532 47.58 -35.93 30.32
CA PRO A 532 46.32 -36.66 30.51
C PRO A 532 45.11 -35.75 30.63
N VAL A 533 44.07 -36.10 29.86
CA VAL A 533 42.78 -35.49 29.90
C VAL A 533 42.10 -35.83 31.24
N GLN A 534 41.86 -34.84 32.07
CA GLN A 534 40.89 -34.97 33.16
C GLN A 534 39.48 -35.03 32.56
N GLN A 535 38.86 -36.18 32.65
CA GLN A 535 37.44 -36.36 32.34
C GLN A 535 36.61 -35.59 33.38
N THR A 536 35.96 -34.53 32.92
CA THR A 536 34.88 -33.87 33.66
C THR A 536 33.64 -34.76 33.55
N VAL A 537 33.25 -35.37 34.66
CA VAL A 537 32.00 -36.18 34.76
C VAL A 537 30.81 -35.23 34.67
N VAL A 538 30.08 -35.24 33.55
CA VAL A 538 28.80 -34.54 33.37
C VAL A 538 27.72 -35.39 34.06
N THR A 539 27.18 -34.92 35.15
CA THR A 539 26.04 -35.55 35.84
C THR A 539 24.78 -34.76 35.49
N GLY A 540 23.95 -35.36 34.63
CA GLY A 540 22.60 -34.91 34.27
C GLY A 540 22.56 -34.28 32.89
N SER A 541 21.99 -34.98 31.95
CA SER A 541 21.61 -34.43 30.61
C SER A 541 20.09 -34.43 30.49
N GLU A 542 19.51 -33.31 30.02
CA GLU A 542 18.09 -33.19 29.76
C GLU A 542 17.85 -33.18 28.25
N GLU A 543 16.95 -34.05 27.78
CA GLU A 543 16.57 -34.16 26.39
C GLU A 543 15.41 -33.22 26.07
N VAL A 544 15.59 -32.33 25.11
CA VAL A 544 14.52 -31.51 24.56
C VAL A 544 13.87 -32.26 23.39
N LYS A 545 12.57 -32.53 23.49
CA LYS A 545 11.82 -33.33 22.52
C LYS A 545 10.83 -32.49 21.72
N ALA A 546 10.53 -32.92 20.49
CA ALA A 546 9.50 -32.32 19.66
C ALA A 546 8.11 -32.48 20.30
N PRO A 547 7.40 -31.40 20.62
CA PRO A 547 6.07 -31.46 21.26
C PRO A 547 4.99 -32.01 20.33
N MET A 548 5.19 -31.89 19.01
CA MET A 548 4.26 -32.36 18.00
C MET A 548 4.98 -32.69 16.70
N PRO A 549 4.36 -33.46 15.76
CA PRO A 549 4.95 -33.68 14.44
C PRO A 549 5.11 -32.37 13.65
N GLY A 550 6.27 -32.17 13.04
CA GLY A 550 6.54 -30.92 12.30
C GLY A 550 7.85 -30.91 11.55
N LEU A 551 8.11 -29.83 10.81
CA LEU A 551 9.32 -29.58 10.03
C LEU A 551 10.24 -28.63 10.82
N VAL A 552 11.53 -28.94 10.94
CA VAL A 552 12.50 -28.02 11.54
C VAL A 552 12.76 -26.86 10.59
N LEU A 553 12.28 -25.66 10.96
CA LEU A 553 12.50 -24.46 10.15
C LEU A 553 13.89 -23.87 10.35
N ARG A 554 14.34 -23.77 11.62
CA ARG A 554 15.67 -23.25 11.95
C ARG A 554 16.16 -23.75 13.31
N VAL A 555 17.46 -23.89 13.43
CA VAL A 555 18.17 -24.22 14.67
C VAL A 555 19.00 -23.01 15.08
N ASN A 556 18.71 -22.44 16.25
CA ASN A 556 19.29 -21.16 16.70
C ASN A 556 20.54 -21.34 17.59
N VAL A 557 20.90 -22.56 17.89
CA VAL A 557 22.03 -22.89 18.76
C VAL A 557 22.93 -23.95 18.12
N LYS A 558 24.15 -24.08 18.60
CA LYS A 558 25.14 -25.07 18.14
C LYS A 558 25.60 -25.92 19.33
N VAL A 559 26.13 -27.11 19.03
CA VAL A 559 26.76 -27.95 20.06
C VAL A 559 27.94 -27.18 20.69
N GLY A 560 27.92 -27.07 22.00
CA GLY A 560 28.87 -26.31 22.81
C GLY A 560 28.34 -24.93 23.27
N ASP A 561 27.22 -24.46 22.78
CA ASP A 561 26.63 -23.18 23.21
C ASP A 561 26.05 -23.33 24.63
N ALA A 562 26.32 -22.33 25.48
CA ALA A 562 25.66 -22.18 26.77
C ALA A 562 24.28 -21.57 26.58
N VAL A 563 23.25 -22.21 27.09
CA VAL A 563 21.85 -21.74 27.01
C VAL A 563 21.28 -21.51 28.40
N LYS A 564 20.40 -20.56 28.52
CA LYS A 564 19.62 -20.30 29.75
C LYS A 564 18.22 -20.86 29.58
N LYS A 565 17.59 -21.18 30.72
CA LYS A 565 16.18 -21.54 30.75
C LYS A 565 15.35 -20.50 29.99
N ASP A 566 14.37 -21.00 29.23
CA ASP A 566 13.47 -20.19 28.38
C ASP A 566 14.18 -19.43 27.22
N GLN A 567 15.43 -19.79 26.88
CA GLN A 567 16.11 -19.32 25.70
C GLN A 567 15.63 -20.11 24.48
N LEU A 568 15.32 -19.39 23.37
CA LEU A 568 14.90 -19.98 22.09
C LEU A 568 16.04 -20.78 21.46
N ILE A 569 15.85 -22.09 21.31
CA ILE A 569 16.86 -23.02 20.76
C ILE A 569 16.54 -23.47 19.34
N MET A 570 15.26 -23.56 18.97
CA MET A 570 14.82 -24.06 17.66
C MET A 570 13.43 -23.52 17.29
N VAL A 571 13.11 -23.50 16.02
CA VAL A 571 11.75 -23.21 15.51
C VAL A 571 11.32 -24.36 14.60
N MET A 572 10.12 -24.89 14.85
CA MET A 572 9.50 -25.94 14.07
C MET A 572 8.20 -25.44 13.44
N GLU A 573 7.90 -25.85 12.20
CA GLU A 573 6.58 -25.68 11.61
C GLU A 573 5.73 -26.91 11.89
N ALA A 574 4.60 -26.72 12.56
CA ALA A 574 3.59 -27.74 12.77
C ALA A 574 2.21 -27.16 12.52
N MET A 575 1.36 -27.83 11.75
CA MET A 575 0.00 -27.37 11.38
C MET A 575 -0.03 -25.99 10.70
N LYS A 576 1.00 -25.67 9.88
CA LYS A 576 1.18 -24.38 9.22
C LYS A 576 1.41 -23.17 10.17
N MET A 577 1.83 -23.44 11.39
CA MET A 577 2.23 -22.42 12.37
C MET A 577 3.66 -22.66 12.80
N GLU A 578 4.40 -21.56 13.00
CA GLU A 578 5.75 -21.63 13.60
C GLU A 578 5.61 -21.85 15.11
N ASN A 579 6.28 -22.90 15.61
CA ASN A 579 6.33 -23.25 17.02
C ASN A 579 7.75 -23.08 17.53
N GLU A 580 7.93 -22.20 18.47
CA GLU A 580 9.21 -21.91 19.10
C GLU A 580 9.52 -22.93 20.20
N ILE A 581 10.70 -23.49 20.18
CA ILE A 581 11.18 -24.48 21.17
C ILE A 581 12.23 -23.82 22.06
N TYR A 582 11.99 -23.82 23.35
CA TYR A 582 12.83 -23.14 24.34
C TYR A 582 13.60 -24.13 25.19
N ALA A 583 14.74 -23.71 25.73
CA ALA A 583 15.54 -24.52 26.68
C ALA A 583 14.78 -24.71 28.00
N PRO A 584 14.57 -25.94 28.48
CA PRO A 584 13.86 -26.19 29.73
C PRO A 584 14.71 -25.88 30.98
N CYS A 585 16.02 -25.81 30.84
CA CYS A 585 16.97 -25.54 31.92
C CYS A 585 18.22 -24.80 31.44
N ASP A 586 18.98 -24.24 32.37
CA ASP A 586 20.31 -23.70 32.10
C ASP A 586 21.28 -24.85 31.84
N GLY A 587 22.17 -24.70 30.83
CA GLY A 587 23.16 -25.73 30.55
C GLY A 587 23.97 -25.45 29.28
N VAL A 588 24.65 -26.48 28.82
CA VAL A 588 25.43 -26.44 27.58
C VAL A 588 24.83 -27.45 26.59
N ILE A 589 24.61 -27.06 25.35
CA ILE A 589 24.11 -27.93 24.29
C ILE A 589 25.16 -29.04 24.03
N SER A 590 24.83 -30.26 24.39
CA SER A 590 25.71 -31.41 24.24
C SER A 590 25.54 -32.13 22.89
N SER A 591 24.35 -32.15 22.34
CA SER A 591 24.06 -32.68 20.99
C SER A 591 22.86 -32.07 20.35
N ILE A 592 22.82 -32.03 19.01
CA ILE A 592 21.69 -31.63 18.17
C ILE A 592 21.59 -32.69 17.06
N PRO A 593 20.76 -33.73 17.24
CA PRO A 593 20.65 -34.81 16.26
C PRO A 593 19.79 -34.47 15.04
N VAL A 594 19.17 -33.28 15.01
CA VAL A 594 18.26 -32.85 13.95
C VAL A 594 18.87 -31.75 13.09
N SER A 595 18.39 -31.66 11.81
CA SER A 595 18.85 -30.67 10.85
C SER A 595 17.69 -29.81 10.36
N GLN A 596 18.00 -28.58 9.93
CA GLN A 596 17.02 -27.71 9.26
C GLN A 596 16.44 -28.41 8.02
N GLY A 597 15.13 -28.37 7.84
CA GLY A 597 14.41 -29.06 6.78
C GLY A 597 14.05 -30.51 7.07
N GLN A 598 14.37 -31.03 8.27
CA GLN A 598 14.02 -32.39 8.67
C GLN A 598 12.59 -32.45 9.19
N GLN A 599 11.85 -33.47 8.73
CA GLN A 599 10.49 -33.79 9.23
C GLN A 599 10.65 -34.68 10.49
N LEU A 600 9.96 -34.32 11.57
CA LEU A 600 10.02 -34.97 12.86
C LEU A 600 8.64 -35.45 13.33
N GLN A 601 8.66 -36.49 14.19
CA GLN A 601 7.46 -36.95 14.89
C GLN A 601 7.43 -36.39 16.32
N SER A 602 6.24 -36.38 16.94
CA SER A 602 6.14 -36.06 18.38
C SER A 602 7.00 -36.99 19.23
N GLY A 603 7.81 -36.40 20.09
CA GLY A 603 8.73 -37.15 20.99
C GLY A 603 10.15 -37.32 20.43
N ASP A 604 10.44 -36.99 19.17
CA ASP A 604 11.80 -37.02 18.61
C ASP A 604 12.72 -36.06 19.37
N THR A 605 13.95 -36.49 19.65
CA THR A 605 14.93 -35.68 20.39
C THR A 605 15.48 -34.57 19.50
N LEU A 606 15.27 -33.30 19.90
CA LEU A 606 15.72 -32.10 19.20
C LEU A 606 17.15 -31.72 19.56
N CYS A 607 17.45 -31.69 20.84
CA CYS A 607 18.80 -31.48 21.37
C CYS A 607 18.91 -32.02 22.78
N THR A 608 20.15 -32.12 23.28
CA THR A 608 20.44 -32.49 24.66
C THR A 608 21.20 -31.37 25.35
N ILE A 609 20.76 -30.98 26.55
CA ILE A 609 21.40 -29.95 27.37
C ILE A 609 22.06 -30.61 28.56
N GLY A 610 23.39 -30.45 28.72
CA GLY A 610 24.12 -30.91 29.88
C GLY A 610 24.21 -29.86 30.99
N GLY A 611 24.01 -30.26 32.26
CA GLY A 611 24.05 -29.33 33.39
C GLY A 611 25.48 -28.81 33.69
N VAL A 612 25.59 -27.52 34.05
CA VAL A 612 26.85 -26.93 34.53
C VAL A 612 26.96 -27.17 36.05
N VAL A 613 28.01 -27.84 36.51
CA VAL A 613 28.31 -27.94 37.95
C VAL A 613 28.93 -26.62 38.40
N SER A 614 28.23 -25.85 39.22
CA SER A 614 28.75 -24.66 39.90
C SER A 614 29.91 -25.08 40.80
N ALA A 615 31.12 -24.65 40.48
CA ALA A 615 32.26 -24.82 41.37
C ALA A 615 32.15 -23.82 42.55
N ALA A 616 32.17 -24.35 43.77
CA ALA A 616 32.24 -23.53 44.98
C ALA A 616 33.56 -22.74 45.04
N PRO A 617 33.58 -21.56 45.66
CA PRO A 617 34.74 -20.67 45.64
C PRO A 617 35.85 -21.22 46.55
N VAL A 618 37.01 -21.50 45.96
CA VAL A 618 38.25 -21.77 46.67
C VAL A 618 38.91 -20.43 46.97
N GLN A 619 39.07 -20.12 48.27
CA GLN A 619 39.86 -19.01 48.76
C GLN A 619 41.31 -19.13 48.29
N ALA A 620 41.77 -18.15 47.55
CA ALA A 620 43.18 -17.98 47.24
C ALA A 620 43.80 -16.98 48.20
N ALA A 621 44.91 -17.38 48.83
CA ALA A 621 45.73 -16.55 49.72
C ALA A 621 46.47 -15.46 48.93
N PRO A 622 46.86 -14.33 49.57
CA PRO A 622 47.35 -13.18 48.85
C PRO A 622 48.83 -13.28 48.46
N VAL A 623 49.12 -13.05 47.22
CA VAL A 623 50.49 -12.83 46.73
C VAL A 623 50.70 -11.31 46.54
N GLN A 624 51.65 -10.79 47.30
CA GLN A 624 52.18 -9.42 47.18
C GLN A 624 52.90 -9.25 45.84
N SER A 625 52.57 -8.24 45.11
CA SER A 625 53.36 -7.78 43.99
C SER A 625 53.72 -6.28 44.16
N ALA A 626 55.01 -6.01 43.93
CA ALA A 626 55.66 -4.74 44.08
C ALA A 626 55.25 -3.68 43.02
N PRO A 627 55.43 -2.38 43.26
CA PRO A 627 54.83 -1.30 42.48
C PRO A 627 55.61 -0.96 41.21
N ALA A 628 54.91 -0.72 40.13
CA ALA A 628 55.44 -0.11 38.89
C ALA A 628 55.33 1.42 38.92
N PRO A 629 56.24 2.16 38.23
CA PRO A 629 56.38 3.61 38.44
C PRO A 629 55.30 4.45 37.75
N GLN A 630 54.91 5.55 38.44
CA GLN A 630 54.03 6.59 37.96
C GLN A 630 54.62 7.43 36.81
N PRO A 631 53.86 7.84 35.83
CA PRO A 631 54.21 8.97 34.97
C PRO A 631 53.72 10.28 35.61
N ALA A 632 54.49 11.34 35.41
CA ALA A 632 54.32 12.66 35.95
C ALA A 632 53.06 13.39 35.45
N PRO A 633 52.50 14.34 36.25
CA PRO A 633 51.25 14.99 35.92
C PRO A 633 51.45 16.13 34.87
N VAL A 634 50.63 16.11 33.85
CA VAL A 634 50.44 17.26 32.98
C VAL A 634 49.32 18.12 33.55
N GLN A 635 49.64 19.37 33.92
CA GLN A 635 48.70 20.39 34.36
C GLN A 635 47.72 20.71 33.26
N ALA A 636 46.43 20.42 33.47
CA ALA A 636 45.33 20.94 32.68
C ALA A 636 44.84 22.27 33.26
N ALA A 637 44.74 23.27 32.41
CA ALA A 637 44.18 24.57 32.73
C ALA A 637 42.69 24.45 33.17
N PRO A 638 42.20 25.36 34.05
CA PRO A 638 40.85 25.21 34.59
C PRO A 638 39.77 25.51 33.56
N VAL A 639 38.92 24.52 33.32
CA VAL A 639 37.66 24.70 32.60
C VAL A 639 36.66 25.32 33.57
N GLN A 640 36.17 26.51 33.24
CA GLN A 640 35.09 27.17 33.97
C GLN A 640 33.84 26.28 33.90
N GLN A 641 33.37 25.87 35.06
CA GLN A 641 32.07 25.19 35.22
C GLN A 641 30.95 26.19 34.92
N ALA A 642 30.21 25.98 33.82
CA ALA A 642 28.94 26.64 33.57
C ALA A 642 27.88 26.00 34.48
N VAL A 643 27.19 26.83 35.25
CA VAL A 643 26.07 26.41 36.12
C VAL A 643 24.88 26.05 35.23
N VAL A 644 24.53 24.76 35.18
CA VAL A 644 23.38 24.24 34.46
C VAL A 644 22.14 24.42 35.32
N THR A 645 21.20 25.24 34.91
CA THR A 645 19.89 25.38 35.57
C THR A 645 18.82 24.72 34.68
N GLY A 646 18.34 23.54 35.12
CA GLY A 646 17.27 22.79 34.51
C GLY A 646 17.77 21.58 33.73
N SER A 647 17.38 20.40 34.17
CA SER A 647 17.55 19.14 33.42
C SER A 647 16.18 18.53 33.15
N GLU A 648 15.93 18.08 31.89
CA GLU A 648 14.71 17.42 31.51
C GLU A 648 14.98 15.93 31.27
N GLU A 649 14.18 15.08 31.91
CA GLU A 649 14.30 13.62 31.76
C GLU A 649 13.45 13.13 30.59
N VAL A 650 14.05 12.46 29.64
CA VAL A 650 13.34 11.74 28.56
C VAL A 650 13.04 10.33 29.04
N LYS A 651 11.76 9.96 29.04
CA LYS A 651 11.28 8.66 29.55
C LYS A 651 10.75 7.78 28.44
N ALA A 652 10.82 6.45 28.64
CA ALA A 652 10.25 5.48 27.75
C ALA A 652 8.71 5.64 27.69
N PRO A 653 8.12 5.91 26.51
CA PRO A 653 6.68 6.11 26.41
C PRO A 653 5.89 4.81 26.60
N MET A 654 6.51 3.68 26.33
CA MET A 654 5.92 2.34 26.43
C MET A 654 6.98 1.29 26.75
N PRO A 655 6.60 0.08 27.22
CA PRO A 655 7.54 -1.01 27.39
C PRO A 655 8.16 -1.45 26.06
N GLY A 656 9.49 -1.62 26.01
CA GLY A 656 10.17 -1.99 24.78
C GLY A 656 11.66 -2.28 24.94
N LEU A 657 12.30 -2.72 23.86
CA LEU A 657 13.71 -3.02 23.76
C LEU A 657 14.46 -1.84 23.15
N VAL A 658 15.55 -1.39 23.73
CA VAL A 658 16.41 -0.37 23.12
C VAL A 658 17.15 -0.96 21.93
N LEU A 659 16.76 -0.57 20.70
CA LEU A 659 17.42 -1.06 19.49
C LEU A 659 18.74 -0.34 19.22
N ARG A 660 18.74 0.98 19.35
CA ARG A 660 19.95 1.80 19.16
C ARG A 660 19.86 3.13 19.91
N VAL A 661 21.00 3.63 20.31
CA VAL A 661 21.20 4.94 20.94
C VAL A 661 21.97 5.80 19.95
N ASN A 662 21.36 6.88 19.45
CA ASN A 662 21.90 7.71 18.37
C ASN A 662 22.77 8.88 18.89
N VAL A 663 22.84 9.08 20.20
CA VAL A 663 23.55 10.19 20.87
C VAL A 663 24.46 9.66 21.98
N LYS A 664 25.43 10.47 22.40
CA LYS A 664 26.36 10.21 23.51
C LYS A 664 26.25 11.30 24.56
N VAL A 665 26.68 10.99 25.77
CA VAL A 665 26.80 11.99 26.83
C VAL A 665 27.77 13.09 26.36
N GLY A 666 27.32 14.34 26.40
CA GLY A 666 28.02 15.51 25.91
C GLY A 666 27.58 16.01 24.54
N ASP A 667 26.78 15.27 23.81
CA ASP A 667 26.26 15.69 22.50
C ASP A 667 25.21 16.81 22.68
N ALA A 668 25.28 17.84 21.83
CA ALA A 668 24.24 18.85 21.72
C ALA A 668 23.12 18.34 20.83
N VAL A 669 21.89 18.38 21.32
CA VAL A 669 20.67 17.96 20.61
C VAL A 669 19.70 19.11 20.43
N LYS A 670 18.96 19.09 19.34
CA LYS A 670 17.86 20.02 19.07
C LYS A 670 16.53 19.36 19.39
N LYS A 671 15.53 20.17 19.70
CA LYS A 671 14.15 19.71 19.82
C LYS A 671 13.75 18.91 18.58
N ASP A 672 13.01 17.83 18.78
CA ASP A 672 12.55 16.90 17.74
C ASP A 672 13.68 16.14 17.00
N GLN A 673 14.91 16.15 17.51
CA GLN A 673 16.00 15.29 17.02
C GLN A 673 15.86 13.87 17.58
N VAL A 674 16.00 12.86 16.73
CA VAL A 674 15.96 11.44 17.16
C VAL A 674 17.18 11.11 18.01
N ILE A 675 16.97 10.78 19.29
CA ILE A 675 18.03 10.46 20.24
C ILE A 675 18.20 8.95 20.47
N MET A 676 17.14 8.19 20.28
CA MET A 676 17.14 6.75 20.53
C MET A 676 16.05 6.08 19.68
N VAL A 677 16.19 4.77 19.42
CA VAL A 677 15.15 3.95 18.79
C VAL A 677 14.86 2.75 19.70
N MET A 678 13.59 2.53 20.00
CA MET A 678 13.10 1.40 20.78
C MET A 678 12.18 0.52 19.95
N GLU A 679 12.28 -0.79 20.12
CA GLU A 679 11.27 -1.73 19.62
C GLU A 679 10.19 -1.94 20.69
N ALA A 680 8.96 -1.61 20.36
CA ALA A 680 7.80 -1.91 21.18
C ALA A 680 6.68 -2.47 20.30
N MET A 681 6.02 -3.55 20.73
CA MET A 681 4.96 -4.22 19.94
C MET A 681 5.39 -4.66 18.53
N LYS A 682 6.68 -5.06 18.36
CA LYS A 682 7.28 -5.44 17.05
C LYS A 682 7.37 -4.28 16.03
N MET A 683 7.35 -3.03 16.51
CA MET A 683 7.56 -1.83 15.71
C MET A 683 8.73 -1.03 16.28
N GLU A 684 9.53 -0.43 15.40
CA GLU A 684 10.57 0.52 15.79
C GLU A 684 9.91 1.88 16.10
N ASN A 685 10.18 2.40 17.29
CA ASN A 685 9.67 3.69 17.76
C ASN A 685 10.85 4.62 18.01
N GLU A 686 10.86 5.73 17.28
CA GLU A 686 11.87 6.77 17.47
C GLU A 686 11.54 7.64 18.68
N ILE A 687 12.53 7.88 19.50
CA ILE A 687 12.44 8.75 20.68
C ILE A 687 13.16 10.05 20.35
N TYR A 688 12.43 11.14 20.49
CA TYR A 688 12.87 12.48 20.13
C TYR A 688 13.26 13.31 21.37
N ALA A 689 14.19 14.24 21.19
CA ALA A 689 14.54 15.24 22.20
C ALA A 689 13.36 16.22 22.41
N PRO A 690 12.83 16.39 23.64
CA PRO A 690 11.71 17.28 23.89
C PRO A 690 12.11 18.78 23.86
N CYS A 691 13.41 19.07 24.00
CA CYS A 691 13.95 20.42 24.02
C CYS A 691 15.36 20.47 23.44
N ASP A 692 15.85 21.70 23.15
CA ASP A 692 17.24 21.92 22.82
C ASP A 692 18.09 21.80 24.09
N GLY A 693 19.25 21.14 23.99
CA GLY A 693 20.14 20.99 25.16
C GLY A 693 21.35 20.12 24.89
N VAL A 694 22.02 19.71 25.95
CA VAL A 694 23.17 18.81 25.92
C VAL A 694 22.83 17.54 26.72
N ILE A 695 23.09 16.38 26.13
CA ILE A 695 22.87 15.09 26.79
C ILE A 695 23.79 15.00 28.03
N SER A 696 23.18 14.99 29.22
CA SER A 696 23.90 14.95 30.48
C SER A 696 24.09 13.50 30.99
N SER A 697 23.16 12.62 30.74
CA SER A 697 23.28 11.18 31.05
C SER A 697 22.45 10.30 30.13
N ILE A 698 22.90 9.05 29.95
CA ILE A 698 22.17 7.99 29.25
C ILE A 698 22.30 6.72 30.11
N PRO A 699 21.32 6.46 31.01
CA PRO A 699 21.40 5.32 31.93
C PRO A 699 21.06 3.97 31.28
N VAL A 700 20.66 3.97 29.99
CA VAL A 700 20.22 2.77 29.28
C VAL A 700 21.24 2.33 28.22
N SER A 701 21.24 1.05 27.89
CA SER A 701 22.13 0.44 26.89
C SER A 701 21.35 -0.22 25.76
N GLN A 702 21.96 -0.29 24.57
CA GLN A 702 21.40 -1.04 23.45
C GLN A 702 21.18 -2.52 23.84
N GLY A 703 20.03 -3.06 23.50
CA GLY A 703 19.59 -4.41 23.89
C GLY A 703 18.94 -4.50 25.28
N GLN A 704 18.77 -3.38 25.98
CA GLN A 704 18.10 -3.35 27.29
C GLN A 704 16.57 -3.31 27.12
N GLN A 705 15.86 -4.17 27.86
CA GLN A 705 14.39 -4.16 27.95
C GLN A 705 13.98 -3.15 29.01
N LEU A 706 13.05 -2.27 28.67
CA LEU A 706 12.58 -1.17 29.54
C LEU A 706 11.08 -1.24 29.76
N GLN A 707 10.63 -0.69 30.91
CA GLN A 707 9.23 -0.48 31.20
C GLN A 707 8.82 0.97 30.84
N SER A 708 7.51 1.19 30.66
CA SER A 708 7.00 2.55 30.47
C SER A 708 7.35 3.46 31.65
N GLY A 709 7.85 4.65 31.38
CA GLY A 709 8.25 5.64 32.38
C GLY A 709 9.70 5.54 32.87
N GLU A 710 10.48 4.53 32.43
CA GLU A 710 11.91 4.47 32.77
C GLU A 710 12.71 5.56 32.05
N THR A 711 13.71 6.15 32.72
CA THR A 711 14.49 7.26 32.17
C THR A 711 15.47 6.75 31.10
N LEU A 712 15.36 7.29 29.89
CA LEU A 712 16.19 6.97 28.72
C LEU A 712 17.45 7.82 28.68
N CYS A 713 17.31 9.11 28.86
CA CYS A 713 18.41 10.05 28.97
C CYS A 713 17.96 11.34 29.69
N THR A 714 18.93 12.17 30.04
CA THR A 714 18.68 13.50 30.63
C THR A 714 19.32 14.55 29.75
N ILE A 715 18.58 15.62 29.43
CA ILE A 715 19.03 16.75 28.63
C ILE A 715 19.16 17.99 29.56
N GLY A 716 20.36 18.55 29.60
CA GLY A 716 20.61 19.78 30.33
C GLY A 716 20.44 21.04 29.46
N GLY A 717 19.83 22.12 29.96
CA GLY A 717 19.58 23.34 29.21
C GLY A 717 20.84 24.11 28.82
N VAL A 718 20.85 24.73 27.64
CA VAL A 718 21.92 25.60 27.14
C VAL A 718 21.66 27.03 27.59
N VAL A 719 22.66 27.66 28.18
CA VAL A 719 22.63 29.13 28.52
C VAL A 719 22.78 29.90 27.20
N SER A 720 21.75 30.66 26.84
CA SER A 720 21.79 31.60 25.70
C SER A 720 22.87 32.66 25.91
N ALA A 721 23.88 32.70 25.04
CA ALA A 721 24.84 33.79 25.01
C ALA A 721 24.20 35.05 24.39
N ALA A 722 24.29 36.16 25.05
CA ALA A 722 23.85 37.48 24.61
C ALA A 722 24.59 37.92 23.33
N PRO A 723 23.97 38.70 22.41
CA PRO A 723 24.55 39.02 21.12
C PRO A 723 25.69 40.05 21.27
N ALA A 724 26.83 39.78 20.65
CA ALA A 724 27.94 40.71 20.50
C ALA A 724 27.64 41.76 19.41
N PRO A 725 28.16 43.00 19.52
CA PRO A 725 27.75 44.09 18.65
C PRO A 725 28.36 44.03 17.25
N GLN A 726 27.55 44.46 16.28
CA GLN A 726 27.90 44.59 14.86
C GLN A 726 29.06 45.59 14.63
N PRO A 727 29.97 45.31 13.71
CA PRO A 727 30.78 46.34 13.08
C PRO A 727 30.11 46.92 11.83
N ALA A 728 30.26 48.24 11.68
CA ALA A 728 29.71 49.06 10.60
C ALA A 728 30.38 48.82 9.22
N PRO A 729 29.74 49.25 8.14
CA PRO A 729 30.13 48.87 6.75
C PRO A 729 31.30 49.72 6.21
N VAL A 730 32.13 49.06 5.42
CA VAL A 730 33.14 49.77 4.58
C VAL A 730 32.85 49.51 3.11
N GLN A 731 32.66 50.62 2.37
CA GLN A 731 32.57 50.66 0.92
C GLN A 731 33.94 50.50 0.28
N ALA A 732 34.01 49.78 -0.82
CA ALA A 732 35.06 50.01 -1.82
C ALA A 732 34.58 49.61 -3.22
N ALA A 733 34.88 50.46 -4.17
CA ALA A 733 34.51 50.50 -5.55
C ALA A 733 35.43 49.66 -6.50
N PRO A 734 35.19 49.65 -7.81
CA PRO A 734 35.39 48.51 -8.73
C PRO A 734 36.71 48.54 -9.51
N VAL A 735 37.14 47.37 -10.04
CA VAL A 735 38.10 47.33 -11.15
C VAL A 735 37.72 46.23 -12.15
N GLN A 736 37.77 46.62 -13.43
CA GLN A 736 37.54 45.87 -14.66
C GLN A 736 38.72 44.96 -15.02
N SER A 737 38.48 43.89 -15.74
CA SER A 737 38.92 43.60 -17.16
C SER A 737 39.30 42.10 -17.40
N ALA A 738 38.72 41.59 -18.34
CA ALA A 738 38.75 40.67 -19.46
C ALA A 738 40.08 39.89 -19.83
N PRO A 739 40.05 38.97 -20.88
CA PRO A 739 39.43 37.63 -20.94
C PRO A 739 40.43 36.50 -21.38
N ALA A 740 39.94 35.25 -21.24
CA ALA A 740 40.25 34.00 -22.00
C ALA A 740 41.57 33.26 -21.69
N PRO A 741 41.69 31.92 -21.94
CA PRO A 741 40.91 30.99 -22.75
C PRO A 741 40.52 29.68 -22.04
N GLN A 742 39.62 28.90 -22.71
CA GLN A 742 39.15 27.57 -22.34
C GLN A 742 40.24 26.49 -22.25
N PRO A 743 40.05 25.52 -21.40
CA PRO A 743 40.06 24.11 -21.79
C PRO A 743 38.92 23.27 -21.22
N ALA A 744 38.74 22.11 -21.81
CA ALA A 744 37.70 21.13 -21.79
C ALA A 744 37.31 20.52 -20.38
N PRO A 745 36.21 19.73 -20.29
CA PRO A 745 35.35 19.64 -19.11
C PRO A 745 35.87 18.68 -18.03
N VAL A 746 35.91 19.19 -16.81
CA VAL A 746 36.05 18.40 -15.58
C VAL A 746 34.75 18.57 -14.81
N GLN A 747 34.17 17.42 -14.39
CA GLN A 747 33.01 17.40 -13.48
C GLN A 747 33.28 18.27 -12.25
N ALA A 748 32.51 19.32 -12.09
CA ALA A 748 32.62 20.21 -10.95
C ALA A 748 31.62 19.79 -9.87
N ALA A 749 32.08 19.74 -8.64
CA ALA A 749 31.27 19.64 -7.44
C ALA A 749 30.37 20.89 -7.29
N PRO A 750 29.18 20.80 -6.67
CA PRO A 750 28.20 21.88 -6.60
C PRO A 750 28.77 23.11 -5.86
N SER A 751 28.59 24.28 -6.48
CA SER A 751 28.94 25.57 -5.91
C SER A 751 27.93 25.98 -4.83
N ALA A 752 28.39 26.66 -3.78
CA ALA A 752 27.57 27.21 -2.71
C ALA A 752 26.54 28.19 -3.29
N GLY A 753 25.23 27.76 -3.24
CA GLY A 753 24.09 28.55 -3.74
C GLY A 753 23.12 27.77 -4.63
N SER A 754 23.41 26.49 -4.97
CA SER A 754 22.52 25.67 -5.78
C SER A 754 21.42 24.98 -4.93
N THR A 755 20.19 24.97 -5.45
CA THR A 755 19.03 24.30 -4.87
C THR A 755 18.79 22.99 -5.60
N GLU A 756 18.79 21.87 -4.87
CA GLU A 756 18.43 20.57 -5.41
C GLU A 756 16.91 20.41 -5.40
N ILE A 757 16.36 19.95 -6.52
CA ILE A 757 14.94 19.62 -6.67
C ILE A 757 14.82 18.11 -6.57
N ASN A 758 14.11 17.64 -5.56
CA ASN A 758 13.95 16.23 -5.28
C ASN A 758 12.53 15.74 -5.60
N ALA A 759 12.41 14.47 -5.99
CA ALA A 759 11.13 13.82 -6.21
C ALA A 759 10.33 13.77 -4.88
N PRO A 760 9.13 14.37 -4.81
CA PRO A 760 8.33 14.38 -3.58
C PRO A 760 7.75 13.01 -3.26
N MET A 761 7.62 12.14 -4.27
CA MET A 761 7.03 10.81 -4.14
C MET A 761 7.61 9.87 -5.21
N PRO A 762 7.50 8.54 -5.04
CA PRO A 762 7.89 7.59 -6.08
C PRO A 762 7.01 7.74 -7.32
N GLY A 763 7.62 7.72 -8.51
CA GLY A 763 6.86 7.90 -9.75
C GLY A 763 7.71 7.75 -11.01
N LEU A 764 7.03 7.80 -12.16
CA LEU A 764 7.61 7.76 -13.50
C LEU A 764 7.82 9.20 -14.00
N VAL A 765 9.00 9.51 -14.49
CA VAL A 765 9.31 10.81 -15.10
C VAL A 765 8.63 10.92 -16.46
N LEU A 766 7.74 11.91 -16.62
CA LEU A 766 7.15 12.33 -17.89
C LEU A 766 8.07 13.33 -18.60
N PRO A 767 7.69 13.87 -19.77
CA PRO A 767 8.55 14.84 -20.47
C PRO A 767 8.95 16.04 -19.61
N ASN A 768 10.22 16.41 -19.65
CA ASN A 768 10.74 17.60 -18.99
C ASN A 768 10.30 18.87 -19.74
N ASN A 769 9.83 19.88 -19.00
CA ASN A 769 9.39 21.17 -19.55
C ASN A 769 10.54 22.17 -19.67
N VAL A 770 11.72 21.88 -19.13
CA VAL A 770 12.91 22.73 -19.14
C VAL A 770 14.16 21.96 -19.57
N LYS A 771 15.19 22.71 -20.00
CA LYS A 771 16.49 22.21 -20.40
C LYS A 771 17.58 22.82 -19.54
N VAL A 772 18.74 22.18 -19.50
CA VAL A 772 19.94 22.77 -18.85
C VAL A 772 20.27 24.10 -19.55
N GLY A 773 20.43 25.14 -18.74
CA GLY A 773 20.63 26.51 -19.16
C GLY A 773 19.39 27.39 -19.21
N ASP A 774 18.20 26.84 -19.03
CA ASP A 774 16.96 27.65 -19.02
C ASP A 774 16.87 28.45 -17.70
N VAL A 775 16.44 29.69 -17.81
CA VAL A 775 16.13 30.55 -16.65
C VAL A 775 14.71 30.24 -16.21
N VAL A 776 14.52 29.89 -14.96
CA VAL A 776 13.24 29.52 -14.37
C VAL A 776 12.87 30.49 -13.24
N LYS A 777 11.58 30.69 -13.05
CA LYS A 777 11.03 31.51 -11.97
C LYS A 777 10.46 30.61 -10.88
N LYS A 778 10.39 31.12 -9.67
CA LYS A 778 9.68 30.49 -8.59
C LYS A 778 8.26 30.12 -9.02
N ASP A 779 7.79 28.92 -8.64
CA ASP A 779 6.50 28.35 -8.96
C ASP A 779 6.30 28.04 -10.47
N GLN A 780 7.36 28.06 -11.28
CA GLN A 780 7.32 27.57 -12.68
C GLN A 780 7.41 26.04 -12.70
N VAL A 781 6.59 25.40 -13.55
CA VAL A 781 6.63 23.93 -13.76
C VAL A 781 7.92 23.53 -14.47
N LEU A 782 8.72 22.69 -13.84
CA LEU A 782 10.00 22.18 -14.34
C LEU A 782 9.85 20.87 -15.10
N MET A 783 9.09 19.95 -14.54
CA MET A 783 8.78 18.65 -15.14
C MET A 783 7.48 18.10 -14.57
N VAL A 784 7.01 17.02 -15.15
CA VAL A 784 5.83 16.28 -14.69
C VAL A 784 6.25 14.85 -14.33
N MET A 785 5.75 14.33 -13.22
CA MET A 785 5.92 12.95 -12.82
C MET A 785 4.56 12.26 -12.72
N GLU A 786 4.41 11.08 -13.31
CA GLU A 786 3.25 10.23 -13.04
C GLU A 786 3.50 9.45 -11.75
N ALA A 787 2.74 9.77 -10.71
CA ALA A 787 2.74 9.03 -9.46
C ALA A 787 1.30 8.68 -9.09
N MET A 788 1.06 7.42 -8.71
CA MET A 788 -0.27 6.95 -8.27
C MET A 788 -1.39 7.19 -9.31
N LYS A 789 -1.04 7.12 -10.62
CA LYS A 789 -1.95 7.41 -11.75
C LYS A 789 -2.40 8.86 -11.86
N MET A 790 -1.68 9.75 -11.23
CA MET A 790 -1.87 11.20 -11.35
C MET A 790 -0.60 11.81 -11.91
N GLU A 791 -0.77 12.79 -12.77
CA GLU A 791 0.30 13.66 -13.20
C GLU A 791 0.58 14.68 -12.09
N ASN A 792 1.81 14.72 -11.62
CA ASN A 792 2.25 15.62 -10.58
C ASN A 792 3.29 16.57 -11.18
N GLU A 793 2.94 17.84 -11.23
CA GLU A 793 3.83 18.89 -11.67
C GLU A 793 4.86 19.21 -10.58
N ILE A 794 6.12 19.27 -10.95
CA ILE A 794 7.23 19.65 -10.08
C ILE A 794 7.60 21.09 -10.39
N TYR A 795 7.48 21.95 -9.39
CA TYR A 795 7.67 23.39 -9.50
C TYR A 795 9.04 23.83 -8.99
N SER A 796 9.55 24.95 -9.53
CA SER A 796 10.76 25.58 -9.02
C SER A 796 10.50 26.26 -7.67
N PRO A 797 11.29 25.97 -6.62
CA PRO A 797 11.14 26.62 -5.32
C PRO A 797 11.73 28.05 -5.29
N CYS A 798 12.52 28.42 -6.28
CA CYS A 798 13.22 29.69 -6.36
C CYS A 798 13.41 30.16 -7.81
N ASP A 799 13.75 31.44 -8.00
CA ASP A 799 14.24 31.93 -9.27
C ASP A 799 15.69 31.46 -9.47
N GLY A 800 16.06 31.05 -10.70
CA GLY A 800 17.41 30.59 -10.97
C GLY A 800 17.59 30.06 -12.39
N THR A 801 18.71 29.40 -12.64
CA THR A 801 19.01 28.78 -13.93
C THR A 801 19.19 27.27 -13.74
N VAL A 802 18.59 26.45 -14.57
CA VAL A 802 18.75 24.98 -14.53
C VAL A 802 20.19 24.62 -14.84
N GLN A 803 20.93 24.21 -13.84
CA GLN A 803 22.35 23.83 -13.98
C GLN A 803 22.52 22.39 -14.46
N GLN A 804 21.70 21.49 -13.97
CA GLN A 804 21.77 20.06 -14.31
C GLN A 804 20.40 19.40 -14.21
N ILE A 805 20.11 18.47 -15.11
CA ILE A 805 18.97 17.55 -15.06
C ILE A 805 19.53 16.14 -14.92
N LEU A 806 19.16 15.45 -13.83
CA LEU A 806 19.76 14.16 -13.42
C LEU A 806 18.92 12.95 -13.82
N VAL A 807 17.73 13.18 -14.38
CA VAL A 807 16.75 12.15 -14.73
C VAL A 807 16.28 12.26 -16.17
N ASN A 808 15.89 11.14 -16.77
CA ASN A 808 15.39 11.08 -18.14
C ASN A 808 13.91 10.72 -18.14
N GLN A 809 13.23 11.10 -19.22
CA GLN A 809 11.85 10.64 -19.45
C GLN A 809 11.79 9.11 -19.45
N GLY A 810 10.88 8.54 -18.67
CA GLY A 810 10.72 7.09 -18.51
C GLY A 810 11.46 6.49 -17.32
N ASP A 811 12.25 7.27 -16.57
CA ASP A 811 12.89 6.81 -15.35
C ASP A 811 11.87 6.62 -14.23
N GLN A 812 11.95 5.47 -13.54
CA GLN A 812 11.15 5.19 -12.35
C GLN A 812 11.96 5.58 -11.11
N LEU A 813 11.48 6.56 -10.37
CA LEU A 813 12.20 7.15 -9.24
C LEU A 813 11.56 6.81 -7.90
N GLN A 814 12.38 6.85 -6.85
CA GLN A 814 11.94 6.79 -5.46
C GLN A 814 11.76 8.20 -4.90
N SER A 815 10.98 8.32 -3.81
CA SER A 815 10.86 9.59 -3.07
C SER A 815 12.25 10.06 -2.59
N GLY A 816 12.52 11.35 -2.75
CA GLY A 816 13.80 11.95 -2.39
C GLY A 816 14.91 11.86 -3.45
N ALA A 817 14.67 11.19 -4.59
CA ALA A 817 15.65 11.17 -5.69
C ALA A 817 15.82 12.57 -6.28
N THR A 818 17.07 13.02 -6.46
CA THR A 818 17.36 14.34 -7.04
C THR A 818 17.01 14.36 -8.53
N LEU A 819 16.14 15.28 -8.92
CA LEU A 819 15.63 15.45 -10.29
C LEU A 819 16.52 16.39 -11.10
N MET A 820 16.81 17.56 -10.53
CA MET A 820 17.63 18.59 -11.16
C MET A 820 18.20 19.56 -10.14
N ILE A 821 19.15 20.39 -10.58
CA ILE A 821 19.82 21.40 -9.77
C ILE A 821 19.59 22.76 -10.42
N ILE A 822 19.14 23.73 -9.63
CA ILE A 822 18.93 25.13 -10.01
C ILE A 822 19.90 26.00 -9.19
N GLY A 823 20.56 26.94 -9.85
CA GLY A 823 21.49 27.86 -9.19
C GLY A 823 21.59 29.19 -9.84
#